data_7e9521a2cbe402989a4fd4351e05b128
#
_entry.id   7e9521a2cbe402989a4fd4351e05b128
#
_cell.length_a   1.000
_cell.length_b   1.000
_cell.length_c   1.000
_cell.angle_alpha   90.00
_cell.angle_beta   90.00
_cell.angle_gamma   90.00
#
_symmetry.space_group_name_H-M   'P 1'
#
loop_
_entity.id
_entity.type
_entity.pdbx_description
1 polymer ?
#
loop_
_entity_poly.entity_id
_entity_poly.type
_entity_poly.pdbx_seq_one_letter_code
_entity_poly.pdbx_strand_id
1 'polypeptide(L)'
;MSKYPLPSLIHLFLPLLILAAASTLALLLAYQARPAYTLRMDQSFDRHYLHEGWHDMERSGPDTYRWATGRATVHVEGAARQPFKLVMRMNTAGIDPQPSKQVQVHARGALVAIFTATNQPTTFEAPISPDLTSRATGDLDLTITTQSFTPSGDPRALGVSVSLLSIEPSGTPGLLLPPLDHLLYLLGAAFSLYLIMTLLGLSMRLRLTCALAAVAVITIFYTIARPYVAFYAPGLLSTFALSLLTLLIAQPVVTFFYRRGSLKDFHKHAPQSQALFALYTAGLLVGWGGLLYPQSVPHDFGFHLHRFQEVQSGNLFFANYVVAGIGQGFYPPAMYVLLLPFNLIVQNDYLLVRLAPVLFSFSAIFLVYYLARRYFAHYPAAPLIASTLYAVMPIHLLLIWWAHETNLFGLVILFATIFYILERYPRITRWPAWLGLVALSFILLLSHPGVLVWSLLLLSALLFAFLALRRITGLGGYKSILAIAAALLFAGALAFLLYYSHYTGIFGQAAYVEGRGGSELSDTLSDLGDLHDILNAARLTLYHGILADYGLFPLLLVPIALFILFNKSPHPHQPAPDPAAQRFRWTLLIWLLVGIALLAINFITALPIRPMLLIWPPVSLLSGLTLAAFLQPATHPHQTWRKAAVALLLTSLTLLSLYLWTLANFLDQRGPHLFPHVF
;
A
#
# COMPACT_ATOMS: atom_id res chain seq x y z
N MET A 1 5.85 14.71 39.90
CA MET A 1 5.73 15.89 39.00
C MET A 1 7.12 16.20 38.46
N SER A 2 7.40 15.95 37.19
CA SER A 2 8.73 16.05 36.61
C SER A 2 9.08 17.51 36.34
N LYS A 3 10.25 17.91 36.84
CA LYS A 3 10.91 19.19 36.54
C LYS A 3 11.43 19.21 35.09
N TYR A 4 10.54 19.29 34.13
CA TYR A 4 10.95 19.77 32.83
C TYR A 4 10.54 21.25 32.72
N PRO A 5 11.53 22.16 32.63
CA PRO A 5 11.22 23.56 32.31
C PRO A 5 10.49 23.53 30.97
N LEU A 6 9.37 24.25 30.86
CA LEU A 6 8.75 24.56 29.58
C LEU A 6 9.86 25.05 28.66
N PRO A 7 10.10 24.41 27.50
CA PRO A 7 11.10 24.92 26.56
C PRO A 7 10.74 26.38 26.29
N SER A 8 11.70 27.25 26.43
CA SER A 8 11.48 28.67 26.12
C SER A 8 10.84 28.73 24.72
N LEU A 9 9.82 29.53 24.52
CA LEU A 9 9.09 29.67 23.24
C LEU A 9 10.08 29.82 22.05
N ILE A 10 11.23 30.43 22.31
CA ILE A 10 12.34 30.57 21.35
C ILE A 10 12.83 29.22 20.81
N HIS A 11 12.95 28.18 21.66
CA HIS A 11 13.43 26.86 21.21
C HIS A 11 12.43 26.11 20.33
N LEU A 12 11.14 26.49 20.39
CA LEU A 12 10.11 25.93 19.50
C LEU A 12 10.00 26.72 18.20
N PHE A 13 9.98 28.07 18.27
CA PHE A 13 9.72 28.92 17.12
C PHE A 13 10.94 29.11 16.22
N LEU A 14 12.16 29.18 16.76
CA LEU A 14 13.36 29.41 15.94
C LEU A 14 13.56 28.34 14.85
N PRO A 15 13.45 27.03 15.10
CA PRO A 15 13.56 26.02 14.03
C PRO A 15 12.47 26.16 12.95
N LEU A 16 11.24 26.51 13.34
CA LEU A 16 10.14 26.70 12.38
C LEU A 16 10.37 27.94 11.51
N LEU A 17 10.93 29.03 12.07
CA LEU A 17 11.32 30.20 11.31
C LEU A 17 12.46 29.89 10.34
N ILE A 18 13.46 29.12 10.76
CA ILE A 18 14.57 28.67 9.88
C ILE A 18 14.00 27.82 8.73
N LEU A 19 13.10 26.88 9.02
CA LEU A 19 12.45 26.07 7.99
C LEU A 19 11.61 26.90 7.04
N ALA A 20 10.86 27.89 7.56
CA ALA A 20 10.08 28.80 6.73
C ALA A 20 10.96 29.61 5.79
N ALA A 21 12.02 30.23 6.31
CA ALA A 21 12.96 31.00 5.50
C ALA A 21 13.69 30.14 4.46
N ALA A 22 14.17 28.95 4.87
CA ALA A 22 14.85 28.02 3.99
C ALA A 22 13.93 27.49 2.87
N SER A 23 12.69 27.11 3.21
CA SER A 23 11.72 26.62 2.22
C SER A 23 11.35 27.71 1.20
N THR A 24 11.14 28.94 1.69
CA THR A 24 10.81 30.08 0.82
C THR A 24 11.96 30.40 -0.13
N LEU A 25 13.18 30.48 0.39
CA LEU A 25 14.36 30.75 -0.43
C LEU A 25 14.62 29.61 -1.43
N ALA A 26 14.56 28.37 -0.98
CA ALA A 26 14.81 27.20 -1.81
C ALA A 26 13.79 27.11 -2.96
N LEU A 27 12.50 27.32 -2.68
CA LEU A 27 11.46 27.31 -3.72
C LEU A 27 11.59 28.49 -4.68
N LEU A 28 11.92 29.67 -4.17
CA LEU A 28 12.20 30.84 -5.01
C LEU A 28 13.37 30.56 -5.98
N LEU A 29 14.45 29.95 -5.51
CA LEU A 29 15.59 29.55 -6.34
C LEU A 29 15.18 28.48 -7.37
N ALA A 30 14.41 27.47 -6.97
CA ALA A 30 13.92 26.45 -7.89
C ALA A 30 13.09 27.01 -9.04
N TYR A 31 12.29 28.05 -8.76
CA TYR A 31 11.47 28.68 -9.78
C TYR A 31 12.28 29.53 -10.78
N GLN A 32 13.54 29.89 -10.47
CA GLN A 32 14.42 30.53 -11.46
C GLN A 32 14.89 29.55 -12.55
N ALA A 33 14.89 28.25 -12.28
CA ALA A 33 15.06 27.24 -13.33
C ALA A 33 13.83 27.26 -14.25
N ARG A 34 14.09 27.17 -15.56
CA ARG A 34 13.05 27.27 -16.61
C ARG A 34 13.07 26.04 -17.48
N PRO A 35 12.57 24.88 -16.96
CA PRO A 35 12.55 23.68 -17.76
C PRO A 35 11.58 23.84 -18.94
N ALA A 36 11.92 23.25 -20.07
CA ALA A 36 10.98 22.99 -21.15
C ALA A 36 10.13 21.75 -20.77
N TYR A 37 8.86 21.82 -21.05
CA TYR A 37 7.91 20.72 -20.80
C TYR A 37 7.61 20.05 -22.13
N THR A 38 8.34 18.96 -22.43
CA THR A 38 8.18 18.21 -23.68
C THR A 38 7.42 16.93 -23.44
N LEU A 39 6.23 16.85 -24.00
CA LEU A 39 5.36 15.68 -24.01
C LEU A 39 5.62 14.87 -25.25
N ARG A 40 6.25 13.73 -25.07
CA ARG A 40 6.38 12.71 -26.12
C ARG A 40 5.24 11.74 -25.94
N MET A 41 4.38 11.62 -26.94
CA MET A 41 3.16 10.80 -26.85
C MET A 41 3.42 9.29 -26.72
N ASP A 42 4.68 8.88 -26.56
CA ASP A 42 5.14 7.49 -26.39
C ASP A 42 5.33 7.05 -24.94
N GLN A 43 5.14 7.95 -23.97
CA GLN A 43 5.40 7.66 -22.58
C GLN A 43 4.11 7.65 -21.75
N SER A 44 4.04 6.76 -20.77
CA SER A 44 2.93 6.72 -19.80
C SER A 44 2.81 7.98 -18.96
N PHE A 45 3.92 8.70 -18.81
CA PHE A 45 3.99 10.00 -18.13
C PHE A 45 3.19 11.11 -18.80
N ASP A 46 2.89 11.01 -20.09
CA ASP A 46 2.09 12.01 -20.83
C ASP A 46 0.70 12.22 -20.25
N ARG A 47 0.12 11.17 -19.65
CA ARG A 47 -1.19 11.25 -18.99
C ARG A 47 -1.27 12.28 -17.89
N HIS A 48 -0.14 12.61 -17.28
CA HIS A 48 -0.03 13.65 -16.29
C HIS A 48 -0.50 15.02 -16.81
N TYR A 49 -0.18 15.30 -18.06
CA TYR A 49 -0.53 16.56 -18.72
C TYR A 49 -1.82 16.46 -19.55
N LEU A 50 -2.19 15.25 -19.97
CA LEU A 50 -3.33 15.02 -20.86
C LEU A 50 -4.59 14.76 -20.01
N HIS A 51 -5.51 15.70 -19.98
CA HIS A 51 -6.74 15.57 -19.21
C HIS A 51 -7.87 15.00 -20.10
N GLU A 52 -8.78 15.83 -20.60
CA GLU A 52 -9.93 15.37 -21.37
C GLU A 52 -9.64 15.36 -22.87
N GLY A 53 -10.35 14.51 -23.59
CA GLY A 53 -10.37 14.54 -25.05
C GLY A 53 -9.19 13.89 -25.74
N TRP A 54 -8.45 12.99 -25.08
CA TRP A 54 -7.36 12.24 -25.66
C TRP A 54 -7.69 10.75 -25.72
N HIS A 55 -7.42 10.14 -26.88
CA HIS A 55 -7.46 8.70 -27.04
C HIS A 55 -6.15 8.06 -26.55
N ASP A 56 -6.15 6.74 -26.48
CA ASP A 56 -4.96 5.97 -26.13
C ASP A 56 -3.85 6.15 -27.16
N MET A 57 -2.62 5.85 -26.74
CA MET A 57 -1.44 5.92 -27.58
C MET A 57 -1.52 4.91 -28.72
N GLU A 58 -1.19 5.37 -29.91
CA GLU A 58 -1.06 4.55 -31.13
C GLU A 58 0.35 4.68 -31.71
N ARG A 59 0.74 3.68 -32.51
CA ARG A 59 2.02 3.65 -33.22
C ARG A 59 1.82 3.47 -34.71
N SER A 60 2.53 4.25 -35.51
CA SER A 60 2.65 4.07 -36.93
C SER A 60 4.11 4.11 -37.36
N GLY A 61 4.71 2.95 -37.62
CA GLY A 61 6.14 2.84 -37.81
C GLY A 61 6.93 3.26 -36.57
N PRO A 62 7.90 4.18 -36.71
CA PRO A 62 8.68 4.71 -35.57
C PRO A 62 7.95 5.80 -34.80
N ASP A 63 6.87 6.38 -35.34
CA ASP A 63 6.16 7.50 -34.75
C ASP A 63 5.07 7.01 -33.80
N THR A 64 5.06 7.57 -32.58
CA THR A 64 4.00 7.40 -31.60
C THR A 64 3.17 8.68 -31.54
N TYR A 65 1.86 8.54 -31.41
CA TYR A 65 0.93 9.66 -31.36
C TYR A 65 -0.31 9.33 -30.54
N ARG A 66 -1.05 10.37 -30.19
CA ARG A 66 -2.40 10.28 -29.62
C ARG A 66 -3.36 11.10 -30.45
N TRP A 67 -4.56 10.58 -30.62
CA TRP A 67 -5.65 11.33 -31.21
C TRP A 67 -6.26 12.27 -30.19
N ALA A 68 -6.34 13.54 -30.52
CA ALA A 68 -7.24 14.47 -29.88
C ALA A 68 -8.66 14.22 -30.41
N THR A 69 -9.67 14.41 -29.56
CA THR A 69 -11.07 14.49 -30.00
C THR A 69 -11.36 15.87 -30.59
N GLY A 70 -12.63 16.21 -30.82
CA GLY A 70 -13.02 17.57 -31.21
C GLY A 70 -12.60 18.66 -30.22
N ARG A 71 -12.40 18.29 -28.93
CA ARG A 71 -11.86 19.14 -27.88
C ARG A 71 -10.97 18.32 -26.96
N ALA A 72 -9.71 18.71 -26.84
CA ALA A 72 -8.73 18.06 -25.98
C ALA A 72 -8.05 19.08 -25.08
N THR A 73 -7.72 18.69 -23.84
CA THR A 73 -7.11 19.60 -22.85
C THR A 73 -5.76 19.11 -22.40
N VAL A 74 -4.85 20.06 -22.22
CA VAL A 74 -3.50 19.85 -21.66
C VAL A 74 -3.34 20.79 -20.46
N HIS A 75 -2.93 20.23 -19.35
CA HIS A 75 -2.72 20.94 -18.10
C HIS A 75 -1.26 20.83 -17.65
N VAL A 76 -0.59 21.94 -17.44
CA VAL A 76 0.80 21.99 -16.96
C VAL A 76 0.85 22.72 -15.63
N GLU A 77 1.00 21.98 -14.57
CA GLU A 77 1.02 22.50 -13.21
C GLU A 77 2.33 23.20 -12.89
N GLY A 78 2.22 24.32 -12.18
CA GLY A 78 3.35 25.08 -11.70
C GLY A 78 4.26 25.62 -12.80
N ALA A 79 3.76 25.84 -14.01
CA ALA A 79 4.54 26.37 -15.16
C ALA A 79 5.18 27.73 -14.84
N ALA A 80 4.62 28.45 -13.89
CA ALA A 80 4.93 29.82 -13.50
C ALA A 80 4.51 30.87 -14.54
N ARG A 81 4.45 32.12 -14.08
CA ARG A 81 4.02 33.24 -14.94
C ARG A 81 5.18 33.78 -15.75
N GLN A 82 5.41 33.18 -16.90
CA GLN A 82 6.45 33.60 -17.85
C GLN A 82 5.96 33.42 -19.30
N PRO A 83 6.60 34.07 -20.26
CA PRO A 83 6.29 33.83 -21.66
C PRO A 83 6.77 32.45 -22.08
N PHE A 84 5.93 31.76 -22.86
CA PHE A 84 6.25 30.45 -23.42
C PHE A 84 6.13 30.45 -24.94
N LYS A 85 6.79 29.51 -25.58
CA LYS A 85 6.60 29.10 -26.94
C LYS A 85 5.97 27.69 -26.95
N LEU A 86 4.77 27.57 -27.50
CA LEU A 86 4.14 26.28 -27.78
C LEU A 86 4.76 25.72 -29.07
N VAL A 87 5.21 24.49 -29.03
CA VAL A 87 5.63 23.71 -30.20
C VAL A 87 4.77 22.46 -30.27
N MET A 88 4.07 22.26 -31.37
CA MET A 88 3.16 21.15 -31.56
C MET A 88 3.38 20.47 -32.91
N ARG A 89 3.66 19.16 -32.91
CA ARG A 89 3.75 18.35 -34.15
C ARG A 89 2.49 17.51 -34.30
N MET A 90 1.75 17.77 -35.36
CA MET A 90 0.45 17.13 -35.60
C MET A 90 0.18 16.89 -37.08
N ASN A 91 -0.75 15.97 -37.34
CA ASN A 91 -1.29 15.71 -38.68
C ASN A 91 -2.71 15.14 -38.60
N THR A 92 -3.33 14.89 -39.77
CA THR A 92 -4.62 14.15 -39.89
C THR A 92 -4.40 12.65 -40.11
N ALA A 93 -3.18 12.16 -40.13
CA ALA A 93 -2.72 10.78 -40.34
C ALA A 93 -3.23 10.14 -41.65
N GLY A 94 -3.71 10.93 -42.61
CA GLY A 94 -4.18 10.45 -43.95
C GLY A 94 -5.48 9.65 -43.91
N ILE A 95 -6.12 9.47 -42.77
CA ILE A 95 -7.39 8.75 -42.61
C ILE A 95 -8.60 9.68 -42.58
N ASP A 96 -8.38 10.98 -42.47
CA ASP A 96 -9.42 11.99 -42.54
C ASP A 96 -9.84 12.20 -43.97
N PRO A 97 -11.15 12.21 -44.30
CA PRO A 97 -11.63 12.55 -45.60
C PRO A 97 -11.34 14.00 -46.00
N GLN A 98 -11.04 14.88 -45.04
CA GLN A 98 -10.66 16.24 -45.35
C GLN A 98 -9.12 16.36 -45.44
N PRO A 99 -8.59 16.97 -46.54
CA PRO A 99 -7.15 17.09 -46.76
C PRO A 99 -6.46 18.03 -45.76
N SER A 100 -7.21 18.91 -45.12
CA SER A 100 -6.71 19.83 -44.09
C SER A 100 -7.78 20.19 -43.08
N LYS A 101 -7.38 20.41 -41.82
CA LYS A 101 -8.24 20.82 -40.72
C LYS A 101 -7.73 22.03 -40.00
N GLN A 102 -8.61 22.93 -39.62
CA GLN A 102 -8.26 24.00 -38.69
C GLN A 102 -8.20 23.46 -37.25
N VAL A 103 -7.14 23.80 -36.57
CA VAL A 103 -6.88 23.51 -35.15
C VAL A 103 -6.72 24.83 -34.43
N GLN A 104 -7.61 25.08 -33.48
CA GLN A 104 -7.52 26.28 -32.64
C GLN A 104 -6.95 25.88 -31.29
N VAL A 105 -5.97 26.63 -30.81
CA VAL A 105 -5.40 26.46 -29.47
C VAL A 105 -5.79 27.65 -28.63
N HIS A 106 -6.40 27.36 -27.51
CA HIS A 106 -6.81 28.36 -26.53
C HIS A 106 -6.02 28.14 -25.22
N ALA A 107 -5.65 29.23 -24.54
CA ALA A 107 -5.16 29.20 -23.17
C ALA A 107 -6.11 30.02 -22.30
N ARG A 108 -6.65 29.40 -21.23
CA ARG A 108 -7.66 30.03 -20.36
C ARG A 108 -8.81 30.67 -21.11
N GLY A 109 -9.25 30.05 -22.18
CA GLY A 109 -10.33 30.56 -23.04
C GLY A 109 -9.94 31.61 -24.08
N ALA A 110 -8.76 32.21 -24.00
CA ALA A 110 -8.25 33.12 -25.01
C ALA A 110 -7.60 32.37 -26.16
N LEU A 111 -7.87 32.77 -27.40
CA LEU A 111 -7.27 32.19 -28.59
C LEU A 111 -5.78 32.53 -28.64
N VAL A 112 -4.93 31.50 -28.66
CA VAL A 112 -3.46 31.61 -28.80
C VAL A 112 -3.06 31.55 -30.25
N ALA A 113 -3.56 30.56 -30.99
CA ALA A 113 -3.20 30.34 -32.39
C ALA A 113 -4.27 29.53 -33.13
N ILE A 114 -4.26 29.67 -34.48
CA ILE A 114 -4.98 28.82 -35.41
C ILE A 114 -3.95 28.18 -36.34
N PHE A 115 -3.96 26.85 -36.41
CA PHE A 115 -3.08 26.08 -37.28
C PHE A 115 -3.91 25.32 -38.32
N THR A 116 -3.29 24.95 -39.41
CA THR A 116 -3.88 24.09 -40.43
C THR A 116 -3.12 22.75 -40.46
N ALA A 117 -3.68 21.71 -39.85
CA ALA A 117 -3.13 20.37 -39.91
C ALA A 117 -3.44 19.74 -41.29
N THR A 118 -2.47 19.03 -41.85
CA THR A 118 -2.58 18.30 -43.11
C THR A 118 -2.29 16.82 -42.87
N ASN A 119 -2.35 15.99 -43.94
CA ASN A 119 -1.98 14.57 -43.86
C ASN A 119 -0.47 14.35 -43.58
N GLN A 120 0.35 15.36 -43.78
CA GLN A 120 1.80 15.29 -43.45
C GLN A 120 2.07 15.82 -42.04
N PRO A 121 2.92 15.13 -41.22
CA PRO A 121 3.34 15.63 -39.93
C PRO A 121 4.05 16.98 -40.05
N THR A 122 3.43 18.01 -39.49
CA THR A 122 3.98 19.39 -39.53
C THR A 122 4.12 19.91 -38.11
N THR A 123 5.24 20.65 -37.88
CA THR A 123 5.49 21.29 -36.59
C THR A 123 5.01 22.72 -36.65
N PHE A 124 4.23 23.12 -35.67
CA PHE A 124 3.68 24.46 -35.53
C PHE A 124 4.22 25.12 -34.26
N GLU A 125 4.39 26.41 -34.30
CA GLU A 125 4.87 27.19 -33.16
C GLU A 125 3.95 28.37 -32.91
N ALA A 126 3.72 28.70 -31.64
CA ALA A 126 2.95 29.89 -31.21
C ALA A 126 3.47 30.45 -29.90
N PRO A 127 3.52 31.80 -29.74
CA PRO A 127 3.82 32.41 -28.45
C PRO A 127 2.64 32.33 -27.50
N ILE A 128 2.92 32.07 -26.22
CA ILE A 128 1.94 32.12 -25.12
C ILE A 128 2.35 33.26 -24.19
N SER A 129 1.44 34.22 -24.00
CA SER A 129 1.64 35.35 -23.10
C SER A 129 1.65 34.90 -21.63
N PRO A 130 2.47 35.52 -20.76
CA PRO A 130 2.48 35.27 -19.31
C PRO A 130 1.12 35.46 -18.63
N ASP A 131 0.24 36.28 -19.19
CA ASP A 131 -1.09 36.54 -18.62
C ASP A 131 -2.06 35.36 -18.80
N LEU A 132 -1.70 34.40 -19.64
CA LEU A 132 -2.50 33.19 -19.89
C LEU A 132 -2.21 32.06 -18.90
N THR A 133 -1.20 32.21 -18.03
CA THR A 133 -1.00 31.33 -16.88
C THR A 133 -1.88 31.74 -15.69
N SER A 134 -2.23 30.79 -14.84
CA SER A 134 -2.96 31.09 -13.61
C SER A 134 -2.16 32.00 -12.68
N ARG A 135 -2.77 33.05 -12.14
CA ARG A 135 -2.12 33.91 -11.15
C ARG A 135 -2.00 33.25 -9.78
N ALA A 136 -2.93 32.38 -9.43
CA ALA A 136 -2.99 31.74 -8.12
C ALA A 136 -2.05 30.53 -8.05
N THR A 137 -2.12 29.62 -9.04
CA THR A 137 -1.45 28.32 -9.03
C THR A 137 -0.24 28.27 -9.97
N GLY A 138 -0.08 29.26 -10.85
CA GLY A 138 0.99 29.26 -11.88
C GLY A 138 0.77 28.23 -13.00
N ASP A 139 -0.41 27.63 -13.10
CA ASP A 139 -0.70 26.59 -14.07
C ASP A 139 -1.03 27.13 -15.44
N LEU A 140 -0.73 26.35 -16.46
CA LEU A 140 -1.07 26.62 -17.84
C LEU A 140 -2.05 25.58 -18.36
N ASP A 141 -3.29 26.02 -18.67
CA ASP A 141 -4.32 25.22 -19.27
C ASP A 141 -4.42 25.52 -20.77
N LEU A 142 -4.20 24.52 -21.59
CA LEU A 142 -4.38 24.58 -23.04
C LEU A 142 -5.58 23.76 -23.46
N THR A 143 -6.42 24.32 -24.32
CA THR A 143 -7.53 23.62 -24.98
C THR A 143 -7.26 23.60 -26.47
N ILE A 144 -7.23 22.42 -27.06
CA ILE A 144 -7.08 22.18 -28.49
C ILE A 144 -8.46 21.85 -29.03
N THR A 145 -8.96 22.63 -29.96
CA THR A 145 -10.26 22.40 -30.60
C THR A 145 -10.12 22.23 -32.10
N THR A 146 -10.79 21.23 -32.63
CA THR A 146 -10.80 20.91 -34.05
C THR A 146 -12.08 20.19 -34.43
N GLN A 147 -12.41 20.14 -35.71
CA GLN A 147 -13.51 19.32 -36.17
C GLN A 147 -13.15 17.83 -36.09
N SER A 148 -13.98 17.06 -35.38
CA SER A 148 -13.83 15.61 -35.29
C SER A 148 -14.51 14.90 -36.49
N PHE A 149 -14.03 13.71 -36.81
CA PHE A 149 -14.63 12.78 -37.75
C PHE A 149 -14.61 11.38 -37.17
N THR A 150 -15.46 10.51 -37.69
CA THR A 150 -15.49 9.09 -37.32
C THR A 150 -15.08 8.27 -38.53
N PRO A 151 -13.91 7.59 -38.50
CA PRO A 151 -13.48 6.76 -39.62
C PRO A 151 -14.40 5.57 -39.85
N SER A 152 -14.46 5.08 -41.09
CA SER A 152 -15.18 3.83 -41.37
C SER A 152 -14.50 2.66 -40.65
N GLY A 153 -15.24 1.96 -39.80
CA GLY A 153 -14.75 0.81 -39.03
C GLY A 153 -14.11 1.16 -37.66
N ASP A 154 -14.04 2.44 -37.29
CA ASP A 154 -13.59 2.90 -35.96
C ASP A 154 -14.69 3.75 -35.31
N PRO A 155 -15.29 3.35 -34.20
CA PRO A 155 -16.39 4.10 -33.57
C PRO A 155 -15.93 5.40 -32.87
N ARG A 156 -14.62 5.67 -32.79
CA ARG A 156 -14.07 6.82 -32.09
C ARG A 156 -14.23 8.12 -32.88
N ALA A 157 -14.53 9.20 -32.19
CA ALA A 157 -14.49 10.55 -32.76
C ALA A 157 -13.03 11.07 -32.71
N LEU A 158 -12.40 11.15 -33.88
CA LEU A 158 -11.00 11.55 -34.04
C LEU A 158 -10.93 13.00 -34.57
N GLY A 159 -10.03 13.81 -33.96
CA GLY A 159 -9.75 15.17 -34.39
C GLY A 159 -8.46 15.23 -35.21
N VAL A 160 -7.33 15.50 -34.52
CA VAL A 160 -5.97 15.50 -35.08
C VAL A 160 -5.07 14.56 -34.26
N SER A 161 -4.12 13.92 -34.93
CA SER A 161 -3.08 13.15 -34.26
C SER A 161 -1.94 14.07 -33.85
N VAL A 162 -1.51 13.97 -32.59
CA VAL A 162 -0.40 14.76 -32.02
C VAL A 162 0.71 13.80 -31.61
N SER A 163 1.92 14.01 -32.15
CA SER A 163 3.10 13.19 -31.84
C SER A 163 4.05 13.88 -30.87
N LEU A 164 4.04 15.21 -30.81
CA LEU A 164 4.85 16.03 -29.92
C LEU A 164 4.05 17.26 -29.50
N LEU A 165 4.11 17.57 -28.21
CA LEU A 165 3.72 18.87 -27.68
C LEU A 165 4.82 19.34 -26.73
N SER A 166 5.39 20.52 -26.97
CA SER A 166 6.39 21.12 -26.11
C SER A 166 6.00 22.54 -25.73
N ILE A 167 6.22 22.88 -24.47
CA ILE A 167 6.01 24.21 -23.92
C ILE A 167 7.37 24.69 -23.44
N GLU A 168 7.99 25.56 -24.21
CA GLU A 168 9.34 26.04 -24.01
C GLU A 168 9.34 27.46 -23.45
N PRO A 169 10.11 27.74 -22.39
CA PRO A 169 10.27 29.11 -21.92
C PRO A 169 10.84 30.01 -23.03
N SER A 170 10.27 31.19 -23.19
CA SER A 170 10.70 32.15 -24.20
C SER A 170 10.92 33.54 -23.58
N GLY A 171 11.71 34.40 -24.27
CA GLY A 171 11.95 35.78 -23.83
C GLY A 171 12.96 35.94 -22.70
N THR A 172 13.21 37.22 -22.33
CA THR A 172 14.15 37.61 -21.26
C THR A 172 13.57 37.28 -19.88
N PRO A 173 14.34 36.67 -18.98
CA PRO A 173 13.88 36.29 -17.68
C PRO A 173 13.71 37.49 -16.73
N GLY A 174 12.49 37.70 -16.24
CA GLY A 174 12.23 38.43 -14.98
C GLY A 174 12.33 37.45 -13.78
N LEU A 175 12.27 37.98 -12.56
CA LEU A 175 12.18 37.19 -11.35
C LEU A 175 10.85 36.42 -11.35
N LEU A 176 10.94 35.08 -11.26
CA LEU A 176 9.77 34.23 -11.16
C LEU A 176 9.44 33.98 -9.70
N LEU A 177 8.22 34.33 -9.30
CA LEU A 177 7.74 34.04 -7.95
C LEU A 177 7.03 32.67 -7.96
N PRO A 178 7.29 31.81 -6.96
CA PRO A 178 6.55 30.57 -6.79
C PRO A 178 5.09 30.91 -6.42
N PRO A 179 4.11 30.07 -6.85
CA PRO A 179 2.75 30.15 -6.39
C PRO A 179 2.66 29.97 -4.86
N LEU A 180 1.71 30.66 -4.24
CA LEU A 180 1.56 30.65 -2.78
C LEU A 180 1.18 29.26 -2.24
N ASP A 181 0.35 28.53 -2.94
CA ASP A 181 -0.06 27.18 -2.61
C ASP A 181 1.12 26.21 -2.59
N HIS A 182 2.03 26.25 -3.56
CA HIS A 182 3.25 25.43 -3.58
C HIS A 182 4.16 25.73 -2.37
N LEU A 183 4.24 27.03 -2.00
CA LEU A 183 4.97 27.39 -0.78
C LEU A 183 4.29 26.81 0.47
N LEU A 184 2.97 26.91 0.56
CA LEU A 184 2.22 26.36 1.69
C LEU A 184 2.32 24.83 1.77
N TYR A 185 2.31 24.12 0.64
CA TYR A 185 2.49 22.67 0.59
C TYR A 185 3.89 22.29 1.07
N LEU A 186 4.94 22.95 0.60
CA LEU A 186 6.31 22.69 1.04
C LEU A 186 6.52 22.97 2.53
N LEU A 187 6.02 24.11 3.00
CA LEU A 187 6.09 24.51 4.42
C LEU A 187 5.33 23.51 5.31
N GLY A 188 4.10 23.18 4.93
CA GLY A 188 3.28 22.23 5.68
C GLY A 188 3.92 20.85 5.78
N ALA A 189 4.48 20.34 4.68
CA ALA A 189 5.21 19.08 4.66
C ALA A 189 6.47 19.13 5.55
N ALA A 190 7.28 20.19 5.44
CA ALA A 190 8.48 20.38 6.25
C ALA A 190 8.19 20.49 7.75
N PHE A 191 7.14 21.24 8.12
CA PHE A 191 6.70 21.38 9.51
C PHE A 191 6.15 20.06 10.06
N SER A 192 5.34 19.36 9.31
CA SER A 192 4.82 18.04 9.69
C SER A 192 5.96 17.05 9.92
N LEU A 193 6.94 17.00 9.04
CA LEU A 193 8.13 16.16 9.21
C LEU A 193 8.94 16.52 10.46
N TYR A 194 9.16 17.83 10.69
CA TYR A 194 9.85 18.30 11.90
C TYR A 194 9.12 17.89 13.19
N LEU A 195 7.77 17.99 13.19
CA LEU A 195 6.93 17.59 14.32
C LEU A 195 6.91 16.06 14.51
N ILE A 196 6.83 15.28 13.43
CA ILE A 196 6.99 13.81 13.47
C ILE A 196 8.28 13.44 14.17
N MET A 197 9.40 14.02 13.76
CA MET A 197 10.70 13.75 14.36
C MET A 197 10.81 14.23 15.81
N THR A 198 10.03 15.26 16.18
CA THR A 198 9.90 15.71 17.57
C THR A 198 9.18 14.68 18.42
N LEU A 199 8.08 14.12 17.93
CA LEU A 199 7.34 13.04 18.60
C LEU A 199 8.18 11.76 18.73
N LEU A 200 9.03 11.47 17.76
CA LEU A 200 9.98 10.36 17.80
C LEU A 200 11.16 10.61 18.78
N GLY A 201 11.24 11.79 19.40
CA GLY A 201 12.25 12.09 20.42
C GLY A 201 13.66 12.30 19.87
N LEU A 202 13.81 12.64 18.58
CA LEU A 202 15.10 12.92 17.98
C LEU A 202 15.68 14.26 18.52
N SER A 203 17.00 14.43 18.48
CA SER A 203 17.64 15.68 18.89
C SER A 203 17.25 16.83 17.95
N MET A 204 17.20 18.05 18.47
CA MET A 204 16.83 19.24 17.70
C MET A 204 17.69 19.42 16.43
N ARG A 205 19.00 19.16 16.53
CA ARG A 205 19.90 19.23 15.37
C ARG A 205 19.50 18.25 14.28
N LEU A 206 19.23 16.98 14.67
CA LEU A 206 18.85 15.94 13.71
C LEU A 206 17.48 16.24 13.07
N ARG A 207 16.49 16.70 13.85
CA ARG A 207 15.17 17.10 13.33
C ARG A 207 15.28 18.18 12.27
N LEU A 208 16.04 19.24 12.58
CA LEU A 208 16.22 20.35 11.67
C LEU A 208 17.00 19.93 10.43
N THR A 209 18.08 19.18 10.58
CA THR A 209 18.87 18.66 9.44
C THR A 209 18.04 17.79 8.52
N CYS A 210 17.23 16.85 9.04
CA CYS A 210 16.38 15.99 8.23
C CYS A 210 15.26 16.78 7.53
N ALA A 211 14.63 17.75 8.21
CA ALA A 211 13.61 18.58 7.59
C ALA A 211 14.18 19.47 6.50
N LEU A 212 15.36 20.08 6.71
CA LEU A 212 16.08 20.86 5.68
C LEU A 212 16.54 19.98 4.51
N ALA A 213 16.99 18.76 4.78
CA ALA A 213 17.36 17.81 3.71
C ALA A 213 16.12 17.44 2.87
N ALA A 214 14.96 17.20 3.51
CA ALA A 214 13.72 16.96 2.78
C ALA A 214 13.31 18.17 1.92
N VAL A 215 13.39 19.38 2.46
CA VAL A 215 13.16 20.63 1.70
C VAL A 215 14.10 20.68 0.50
N ALA A 216 15.39 20.43 0.69
CA ALA A 216 16.38 20.47 -0.39
C ALA A 216 16.06 19.44 -1.48
N VAL A 217 15.74 18.19 -1.10
CA VAL A 217 15.36 17.12 -2.05
C VAL A 217 14.10 17.51 -2.84
N ILE A 218 13.05 17.92 -2.18
CA ILE A 218 11.79 18.33 -2.84
C ILE A 218 12.07 19.51 -3.79
N THR A 219 12.90 20.47 -3.37
CA THR A 219 13.22 21.65 -4.17
C THR A 219 14.09 21.29 -5.39
N ILE A 220 15.01 20.33 -5.27
CA ILE A 220 15.74 19.80 -6.43
C ILE A 220 14.76 19.21 -7.45
N PHE A 221 13.79 18.43 -6.99
CA PHE A 221 12.75 17.89 -7.89
C PHE A 221 11.87 19.00 -8.50
N TYR A 222 11.55 20.06 -7.76
CA TYR A 222 10.90 21.26 -8.34
C TYR A 222 11.74 21.92 -9.43
N THR A 223 13.07 21.80 -9.34
CA THR A 223 13.98 22.37 -10.34
C THR A 223 13.97 21.55 -11.63
N ILE A 224 14.03 20.22 -11.55
CA ILE A 224 14.22 19.31 -12.69
C ILE A 224 12.93 18.70 -13.23
N ALA A 225 11.89 18.55 -12.38
CA ALA A 225 10.65 17.84 -12.70
C ALA A 225 9.43 18.57 -12.13
N ARG A 226 9.42 19.91 -12.24
CA ARG A 226 8.42 20.79 -11.61
C ARG A 226 6.97 20.34 -11.77
N PRO A 227 6.44 20.05 -12.96
CA PRO A 227 5.03 19.73 -13.10
C PRO A 227 4.62 18.48 -12.32
N TYR A 228 5.49 17.46 -12.27
CA TYR A 228 5.20 16.24 -11.50
C TYR A 228 5.17 16.49 -10.01
N VAL A 229 6.07 17.33 -9.51
CA VAL A 229 6.13 17.70 -8.09
C VAL A 229 5.01 18.64 -7.72
N ALA A 230 4.70 19.61 -8.56
CA ALA A 230 3.58 20.53 -8.38
C ALA A 230 2.25 19.78 -8.28
N PHE A 231 2.02 18.84 -9.22
CA PHE A 231 0.84 17.96 -9.24
C PHE A 231 0.73 17.10 -7.98
N TYR A 232 1.85 16.63 -7.44
CA TYR A 232 1.87 15.79 -6.26
C TYR A 232 1.91 16.59 -4.94
N ALA A 233 2.21 17.87 -4.96
CA ALA A 233 2.43 18.67 -3.75
C ALA A 233 1.29 18.62 -2.72
N PRO A 234 -0.02 18.66 -3.09
CA PRO A 234 -1.12 18.46 -2.14
C PRO A 234 -1.11 17.08 -1.51
N GLY A 235 -0.82 16.02 -2.30
CA GLY A 235 -0.70 14.64 -1.84
C GLY A 235 0.48 14.47 -0.88
N LEU A 236 1.59 15.13 -1.17
CA LEU A 236 2.78 15.12 -0.31
C LEU A 236 2.49 15.76 1.06
N LEU A 237 1.88 16.96 1.09
CA LEU A 237 1.44 17.57 2.34
C LEU A 237 0.50 16.66 3.12
N SER A 238 -0.51 16.10 2.44
CA SER A 238 -1.50 15.19 3.06
C SER A 238 -0.82 13.97 3.66
N THR A 239 0.17 13.39 2.96
CA THR A 239 0.97 12.25 3.45
C THR A 239 1.66 12.57 4.78
N PHE A 240 2.35 13.70 4.86
CA PHE A 240 3.06 14.09 6.09
C PHE A 240 2.08 14.46 7.21
N ALA A 241 1.02 15.21 6.91
CA ALA A 241 0.04 15.64 7.92
C ALA A 241 -0.74 14.46 8.51
N LEU A 242 -1.20 13.53 7.68
CA LEU A 242 -1.89 12.32 8.12
C LEU A 242 -0.96 11.40 8.93
N SER A 243 0.30 11.27 8.51
CA SER A 243 1.30 10.48 9.27
C SER A 243 1.56 11.10 10.65
N LEU A 244 1.64 12.43 10.73
CA LEU A 244 1.76 13.16 12.01
C LEU A 244 0.54 12.90 12.90
N LEU A 245 -0.67 13.08 12.39
CA LEU A 245 -1.91 12.86 13.13
C LEU A 245 -2.02 11.43 13.63
N THR A 246 -1.71 10.47 12.77
CA THR A 246 -1.74 9.05 13.12
C THR A 246 -0.71 8.71 14.19
N LEU A 247 0.50 9.26 14.11
CA LEU A 247 1.53 9.07 15.14
C LEU A 247 1.12 9.66 16.50
N LEU A 248 0.48 10.84 16.49
CA LEU A 248 -0.07 11.48 17.71
C LEU A 248 -1.08 10.57 18.41
N ILE A 249 -1.89 9.83 17.66
CA ILE A 249 -2.89 8.89 18.18
C ILE A 249 -2.24 7.56 18.56
N ALA A 250 -1.38 7.02 17.70
CA ALA A 250 -0.80 5.70 17.89
C ALA A 250 0.10 5.61 19.13
N GLN A 251 0.90 6.65 19.41
CA GLN A 251 1.81 6.64 20.56
C GLN A 251 1.11 6.42 21.91
N PRO A 252 0.09 7.21 22.29
CA PRO A 252 -0.62 6.99 23.57
C PRO A 252 -1.40 5.68 23.57
N VAL A 253 -2.06 5.32 22.47
CA VAL A 253 -2.87 4.10 22.34
C VAL A 253 -2.00 2.85 22.53
N VAL A 254 -0.93 2.72 21.74
CA VAL A 254 -0.01 1.56 21.82
C VAL A 254 0.65 1.48 23.19
N THR A 255 1.11 2.62 23.74
CA THR A 255 1.72 2.66 25.06
C THR A 255 0.75 2.20 26.14
N PHE A 256 -0.50 2.64 26.07
CA PHE A 256 -1.55 2.22 27.00
C PHE A 256 -1.80 0.71 26.94
N PHE A 257 -2.00 0.16 25.73
CA PHE A 257 -2.26 -1.27 25.57
C PHE A 257 -1.07 -2.13 25.96
N TYR A 258 0.15 -1.73 25.64
CA TYR A 258 1.35 -2.49 25.99
C TYR A 258 1.55 -2.54 27.52
N ARG A 259 1.36 -1.41 28.22
CA ARG A 259 1.47 -1.34 29.67
C ARG A 259 0.37 -2.11 30.40
N ARG A 260 -0.85 -2.13 29.87
CA ARG A 260 -1.94 -2.96 30.41
C ARG A 260 -1.77 -4.44 30.12
N GLY A 261 -1.04 -4.78 29.08
CA GLY A 261 -0.69 -6.15 28.72
C GLY A 261 0.52 -6.68 29.50
N SER A 262 1.32 -7.50 28.82
CA SER A 262 2.49 -8.15 29.42
C SER A 262 3.78 -7.30 29.32
N LEU A 263 3.75 -6.16 28.63
CA LEU A 263 4.91 -5.28 28.45
C LEU A 263 4.82 -4.03 29.35
N LYS A 264 4.77 -4.26 30.68
CA LYS A 264 4.63 -3.17 31.66
C LYS A 264 5.76 -2.13 31.60
N ASP A 265 6.96 -2.57 31.22
CA ASP A 265 8.16 -1.73 31.10
C ASP A 265 8.28 -1.01 29.74
N PHE A 266 7.24 -1.06 28.92
CA PHE A 266 7.25 -0.35 27.65
C PHE A 266 7.17 1.16 27.86
N HIS A 267 8.22 1.86 27.47
CA HIS A 267 8.30 3.32 27.51
C HIS A 267 8.44 3.87 26.08
N LYS A 268 7.53 4.75 25.67
CA LYS A 268 7.51 5.33 24.30
C LYS A 268 8.81 6.07 23.92
N HIS A 269 9.58 6.49 24.90
CA HIS A 269 10.86 7.20 24.70
C HIS A 269 12.09 6.27 24.77
N ALA A 270 11.91 4.98 25.04
CA ALA A 270 13.03 4.04 24.97
C ALA A 270 13.49 3.87 23.50
N PRO A 271 14.79 3.68 23.23
CA PRO A 271 15.30 3.60 21.85
C PRO A 271 14.59 2.59 20.96
N GLN A 272 14.25 1.41 21.49
CA GLN A 272 13.50 0.39 20.73
C GLN A 272 12.07 0.84 20.39
N SER A 273 11.42 1.53 21.30
CA SER A 273 10.06 2.06 21.09
C SER A 273 10.08 3.21 20.08
N GLN A 274 11.08 4.08 20.17
CA GLN A 274 11.28 5.15 19.19
C GLN A 274 11.52 4.58 17.79
N ALA A 275 12.37 3.54 17.67
CA ALA A 275 12.60 2.85 16.41
C ALA A 275 11.33 2.17 15.86
N LEU A 276 10.49 1.58 16.73
CA LEU A 276 9.20 1.00 16.34
C LEU A 276 8.24 2.05 15.78
N PHE A 277 8.09 3.19 16.45
CA PHE A 277 7.25 4.27 15.96
C PHE A 277 7.83 4.94 14.72
N ALA A 278 9.16 5.02 14.58
CA ALA A 278 9.81 5.49 13.36
C ALA A 278 9.53 4.56 12.18
N LEU A 279 9.63 3.24 12.39
CA LEU A 279 9.29 2.23 11.38
C LEU A 279 7.82 2.34 10.95
N TYR A 280 6.90 2.44 11.90
CA TYR A 280 5.48 2.64 11.63
C TYR A 280 5.23 3.89 10.78
N THR A 281 5.81 5.02 11.21
CA THR A 281 5.66 6.29 10.48
C THR A 281 6.27 6.23 9.08
N ALA A 282 7.44 5.61 8.93
CA ALA A 282 8.06 5.40 7.62
C ALA A 282 7.16 4.57 6.69
N GLY A 283 6.52 3.52 7.23
CA GLY A 283 5.54 2.74 6.50
C GLY A 283 4.34 3.55 6.04
N LEU A 284 3.79 4.40 6.91
CA LEU A 284 2.68 5.30 6.55
C LEU A 284 3.11 6.31 5.46
N LEU A 285 4.29 6.92 5.60
CA LEU A 285 4.83 7.88 4.62
C LEU A 285 5.01 7.23 3.25
N VAL A 286 5.55 6.01 3.19
CA VAL A 286 5.72 5.27 1.93
C VAL A 286 4.37 4.84 1.36
N GLY A 287 3.52 4.19 2.16
CA GLY A 287 2.24 3.67 1.71
C GLY A 287 1.30 4.78 1.23
N TRP A 288 1.06 5.79 2.05
CA TRP A 288 0.22 6.93 1.65
C TRP A 288 0.89 7.79 0.58
N GLY A 289 2.22 7.95 0.63
CA GLY A 289 2.96 8.69 -0.37
C GLY A 289 2.74 8.17 -1.79
N GLY A 290 2.77 6.87 -1.99
CA GLY A 290 2.44 6.27 -3.28
C GLY A 290 0.96 6.40 -3.63
N LEU A 291 0.07 6.04 -2.69
CA LEU A 291 -1.38 6.07 -2.95
C LEU A 291 -1.93 7.49 -3.17
N LEU A 292 -1.40 8.51 -2.52
CA LEU A 292 -1.85 9.90 -2.67
C LEU A 292 -1.24 10.59 -3.91
N TYR A 293 -0.41 9.90 -4.68
CA TYR A 293 -0.07 10.36 -6.03
C TYR A 293 -1.33 10.35 -6.89
N PRO A 294 -1.74 11.47 -7.50
CA PRO A 294 -3.07 11.61 -8.09
C PRO A 294 -3.41 10.59 -9.18
N GLN A 295 -2.41 10.12 -9.94
CA GLN A 295 -2.60 9.11 -10.98
C GLN A 295 -2.39 7.68 -10.51
N SER A 296 -2.04 7.45 -9.25
CA SER A 296 -1.97 6.11 -8.69
C SER A 296 -3.38 5.52 -8.62
N VAL A 297 -3.65 4.46 -9.37
CA VAL A 297 -4.94 3.76 -9.35
C VAL A 297 -4.67 2.30 -8.99
N PRO A 298 -4.83 1.91 -7.72
CA PRO A 298 -4.72 0.52 -7.31
C PRO A 298 -5.72 -0.37 -8.05
N HIS A 299 -5.37 -1.62 -8.30
CA HIS A 299 -6.06 -2.48 -9.27
C HIS A 299 -7.57 -2.64 -9.01
N ASP A 300 -7.96 -3.14 -7.82
CA ASP A 300 -9.36 -3.38 -7.47
C ASP A 300 -10.03 -2.21 -6.73
N PHE A 301 -9.38 -1.04 -6.72
CA PHE A 301 -9.85 0.11 -5.95
C PHE A 301 -11.29 0.54 -6.31
N GLY A 302 -11.62 0.58 -7.60
CA GLY A 302 -12.96 0.94 -8.07
C GLY A 302 -14.04 -0.01 -7.53
N PHE A 303 -13.75 -1.31 -7.45
CA PHE A 303 -14.63 -2.30 -6.84
C PHE A 303 -14.88 -1.98 -5.37
N HIS A 304 -13.82 -1.74 -4.59
CA HIS A 304 -13.95 -1.45 -3.15
C HIS A 304 -14.67 -0.12 -2.87
N LEU A 305 -14.41 0.90 -3.69
CA LEU A 305 -15.11 2.17 -3.59
C LEU A 305 -16.62 2.01 -3.83
N HIS A 306 -17.00 1.28 -4.88
CA HIS A 306 -18.39 1.00 -5.18
C HIS A 306 -19.08 0.23 -4.03
N ARG A 307 -18.42 -0.79 -3.47
CA ARG A 307 -18.94 -1.56 -2.33
C ARG A 307 -19.12 -0.70 -1.08
N PHE A 308 -18.20 0.22 -0.82
CA PHE A 308 -18.34 1.16 0.28
C PHE A 308 -19.57 2.08 0.10
N GLN A 309 -19.81 2.57 -1.11
CA GLN A 309 -20.97 3.40 -1.44
C GLN A 309 -22.29 2.61 -1.33
N GLU A 310 -22.30 1.33 -1.69
CA GLU A 310 -23.47 0.46 -1.46
C GLU A 310 -23.78 0.33 0.04
N VAL A 311 -22.75 0.12 0.88
CA VAL A 311 -22.93 0.07 2.34
C VAL A 311 -23.46 1.40 2.90
N GLN A 312 -23.02 2.53 2.39
CA GLN A 312 -23.54 3.85 2.76
C GLN A 312 -25.03 3.99 2.40
N SER A 313 -25.46 3.42 1.30
CA SER A 313 -26.89 3.41 0.90
C SER A 313 -27.75 2.41 1.67
N GLY A 314 -27.14 1.63 2.59
CA GLY A 314 -27.82 0.62 3.39
C GLY A 314 -27.83 -0.77 2.78
N ASN A 315 -27.22 -0.98 1.62
CA ASN A 315 -27.08 -2.31 1.02
C ASN A 315 -25.89 -3.02 1.65
N LEU A 316 -26.15 -4.04 2.46
CA LEU A 316 -25.15 -4.88 3.12
C LEU A 316 -24.97 -6.25 2.43
N PHE A 317 -25.87 -6.60 1.50
CA PHE A 317 -25.93 -7.93 0.88
C PHE A 317 -25.56 -7.86 -0.60
N PHE A 318 -24.30 -8.09 -0.90
CA PHE A 318 -23.75 -8.00 -2.26
C PHE A 318 -23.92 -9.36 -2.97
N ALA A 319 -25.02 -9.53 -3.69
CA ALA A 319 -25.35 -10.78 -4.41
C ALA A 319 -24.79 -10.89 -5.83
N ASN A 320 -24.19 -9.82 -6.36
CA ASN A 320 -23.85 -9.72 -7.79
C ASN A 320 -22.37 -9.94 -8.11
N TYR A 321 -21.59 -10.50 -7.17
CA TYR A 321 -20.19 -10.79 -7.44
C TYR A 321 -20.06 -12.14 -8.15
N VAL A 322 -19.66 -12.11 -9.42
CA VAL A 322 -19.35 -13.32 -10.18
C VAL A 322 -17.90 -13.72 -9.90
N VAL A 323 -17.72 -14.80 -9.17
CA VAL A 323 -16.42 -15.47 -9.09
C VAL A 323 -16.25 -16.27 -10.36
N ALA A 324 -15.13 -16.12 -11.08
CA ALA A 324 -14.86 -16.79 -12.33
C ALA A 324 -15.23 -18.30 -12.26
N GLY A 325 -16.21 -18.74 -13.03
CA GLY A 325 -16.67 -20.12 -13.13
C GLY A 325 -17.65 -20.61 -12.04
N ILE A 326 -17.87 -19.88 -10.92
CA ILE A 326 -18.65 -20.37 -9.77
C ILE A 326 -20.03 -19.67 -9.63
N GLY A 327 -20.37 -18.71 -10.50
CA GLY A 327 -21.62 -17.94 -10.43
C GLY A 327 -21.60 -16.81 -9.40
N GLN A 328 -22.77 -16.42 -8.87
CA GLN A 328 -22.86 -15.31 -7.91
C GLN A 328 -22.22 -15.67 -6.58
N GLY A 329 -21.25 -14.89 -6.13
CA GLY A 329 -20.60 -15.02 -4.83
C GLY A 329 -21.07 -13.95 -3.84
N PHE A 330 -20.87 -14.20 -2.56
CA PHE A 330 -21.06 -13.23 -1.49
C PHE A 330 -19.77 -12.48 -1.17
N TYR A 331 -19.89 -11.21 -0.76
CA TYR A 331 -18.74 -10.39 -0.38
C TYR A 331 -19.01 -9.69 0.97
N PRO A 332 -18.39 -10.15 2.06
CA PRO A 332 -18.73 -9.68 3.41
C PRO A 332 -18.43 -8.21 3.65
N PRO A 333 -19.29 -7.46 4.38
CA PRO A 333 -19.24 -6.01 4.48
C PRO A 333 -18.43 -5.45 5.65
N ALA A 334 -17.79 -6.27 6.52
CA ALA A 334 -17.28 -5.81 7.81
C ALA A 334 -16.30 -4.65 7.72
N MET A 335 -15.38 -4.65 6.75
CA MET A 335 -14.44 -3.55 6.56
C MET A 335 -15.18 -2.24 6.26
N TYR A 336 -16.11 -2.29 5.34
CA TYR A 336 -16.87 -1.09 4.92
C TYR A 336 -17.75 -0.54 6.04
N VAL A 337 -18.41 -1.41 6.79
CA VAL A 337 -19.23 -1.03 7.97
C VAL A 337 -18.34 -0.34 9.02
N LEU A 338 -17.15 -0.85 9.27
CA LEU A 338 -16.21 -0.25 10.22
C LEU A 338 -15.62 1.09 9.73
N LEU A 339 -15.65 1.34 8.43
CA LEU A 339 -15.23 2.63 7.86
C LEU A 339 -16.32 3.71 7.91
N LEU A 340 -17.61 3.34 8.02
CA LEU A 340 -18.71 4.31 8.03
C LEU A 340 -18.57 5.44 9.07
N PRO A 341 -18.20 5.20 10.34
CA PRO A 341 -18.02 6.28 11.30
C PRO A 341 -16.96 7.30 10.90
N PHE A 342 -15.92 6.87 10.18
CA PHE A 342 -14.85 7.76 9.72
C PHE A 342 -15.28 8.62 8.54
N ASN A 343 -16.32 8.21 7.79
CA ASN A 343 -16.88 9.01 6.72
C ASN A 343 -17.58 10.29 7.24
N LEU A 344 -18.07 10.27 8.47
CA LEU A 344 -18.60 11.48 9.12
C LEU A 344 -17.52 12.58 9.28
N ILE A 345 -16.26 12.19 9.33
CA ILE A 345 -15.11 13.09 9.52
C ILE A 345 -14.46 13.43 8.17
N VAL A 346 -14.17 12.42 7.36
CA VAL A 346 -13.38 12.57 6.12
C VAL A 346 -14.25 13.10 4.98
N GLN A 347 -15.53 12.77 4.93
CA GLN A 347 -16.53 13.19 3.91
C GLN A 347 -16.06 13.00 2.45
N ASN A 348 -15.12 12.08 2.24
CA ASN A 348 -14.57 11.75 0.94
C ASN A 348 -14.33 10.23 0.89
N ASP A 349 -15.24 9.53 0.24
CA ASP A 349 -15.24 8.06 0.14
C ASP A 349 -13.98 7.54 -0.53
N TYR A 350 -13.58 8.22 -1.62
CA TYR A 350 -12.39 7.88 -2.39
C TYR A 350 -11.14 7.91 -1.50
N LEU A 351 -10.98 8.97 -0.71
CA LEU A 351 -9.83 9.11 0.17
C LEU A 351 -9.87 8.12 1.33
N LEU A 352 -11.06 7.90 1.92
CA LEU A 352 -11.22 7.00 3.07
C LEU A 352 -10.88 5.55 2.70
N VAL A 353 -11.47 5.03 1.62
CA VAL A 353 -11.22 3.67 1.15
C VAL A 353 -9.74 3.49 0.78
N ARG A 354 -9.13 4.51 0.16
CA ARG A 354 -7.73 4.48 -0.27
C ARG A 354 -6.71 4.49 0.86
N LEU A 355 -7.00 5.18 1.97
CA LEU A 355 -6.07 5.33 3.09
C LEU A 355 -6.15 4.18 4.11
N ALA A 356 -7.30 3.55 4.25
CA ALA A 356 -7.57 2.55 5.26
C ALA A 356 -6.64 1.31 5.18
N PRO A 357 -6.33 0.73 4.00
CA PRO A 357 -5.47 -0.45 3.90
C PRO A 357 -4.08 -0.23 4.47
N VAL A 358 -3.49 0.94 4.22
CA VAL A 358 -2.17 1.32 4.76
C VAL A 358 -2.22 1.38 6.29
N LEU A 359 -3.25 2.01 6.84
CA LEU A 359 -3.41 2.13 8.29
C LEU A 359 -3.56 0.75 8.95
N PHE A 360 -4.41 -0.11 8.41
CA PHE A 360 -4.63 -1.45 8.97
C PHE A 360 -3.36 -2.29 8.91
N SER A 361 -2.74 -2.39 7.74
CA SER A 361 -1.61 -3.28 7.51
C SER A 361 -0.37 -2.86 8.30
N PHE A 362 -0.03 -1.58 8.33
CA PHE A 362 1.11 -1.11 9.12
C PHE A 362 0.84 -1.15 10.63
N SER A 363 -0.42 -1.03 11.09
CA SER A 363 -0.74 -1.19 12.52
C SER A 363 -0.43 -2.60 13.06
N ALA A 364 -0.40 -3.63 12.21
CA ALA A 364 -0.01 -4.98 12.61
C ALA A 364 1.46 -5.10 13.04
N ILE A 365 2.33 -4.13 12.68
CA ILE A 365 3.72 -4.03 13.17
C ILE A 365 3.74 -4.06 14.71
N PHE A 366 2.79 -3.42 15.35
CA PHE A 366 2.70 -3.42 16.80
C PHE A 366 2.39 -4.81 17.37
N LEU A 367 1.57 -5.60 16.70
CA LEU A 367 1.31 -6.99 17.11
C LEU A 367 2.57 -7.86 16.95
N VAL A 368 3.29 -7.72 15.83
CA VAL A 368 4.56 -8.42 15.58
C VAL A 368 5.59 -8.08 16.66
N TYR A 369 5.78 -6.79 16.92
CA TYR A 369 6.70 -6.31 17.96
C TYR A 369 6.35 -6.88 19.35
N TYR A 370 5.07 -6.81 19.72
CA TYR A 370 4.61 -7.29 21.01
C TYR A 370 4.89 -8.79 21.18
N LEU A 371 4.50 -9.62 20.21
CA LEU A 371 4.70 -11.07 20.28
C LEU A 371 6.19 -11.42 20.32
N ALA A 372 6.99 -10.82 19.47
CA ALA A 372 8.43 -11.06 19.47
C ALA A 372 9.09 -10.60 20.80
N ARG A 373 8.69 -9.44 21.34
CA ARG A 373 9.21 -8.96 22.64
C ARG A 373 8.85 -9.87 23.80
N ARG A 374 7.64 -10.43 23.78
CA ARG A 374 7.15 -11.31 24.84
C ARG A 374 7.76 -12.70 24.77
N TYR A 375 7.81 -13.29 23.59
CA TYR A 375 8.13 -14.71 23.45
C TYR A 375 9.58 -15.00 23.01
N PHE A 376 10.26 -14.00 22.45
CA PHE A 376 11.68 -14.08 22.10
C PHE A 376 12.55 -13.25 23.04
N ALA A 377 12.22 -13.23 24.33
CA ALA A 377 12.87 -12.36 25.34
C ALA A 377 14.39 -12.53 25.42
N HIS A 378 14.92 -13.73 25.11
CA HIS A 378 16.36 -13.99 25.05
C HIS A 378 17.07 -13.34 23.86
N TYR A 379 16.32 -12.81 22.89
CA TYR A 379 16.82 -12.20 21.67
C TYR A 379 16.38 -10.74 21.57
N PRO A 380 17.07 -9.81 22.22
CA PRO A 380 16.59 -8.42 22.38
C PRO A 380 16.42 -7.66 21.06
N ALA A 381 17.09 -8.09 19.98
CA ALA A 381 16.93 -7.50 18.65
C ALA A 381 15.72 -8.04 17.88
N ALA A 382 15.18 -9.22 18.25
CA ALA A 382 14.11 -9.89 17.52
C ALA A 382 12.85 -9.02 17.30
N PRO A 383 12.36 -8.25 18.29
CA PRO A 383 11.15 -7.45 18.11
C PRO A 383 11.26 -6.45 16.97
N LEU A 384 12.37 -5.69 16.92
CA LEU A 384 12.55 -4.69 15.84
C LEU A 384 12.83 -5.35 14.49
N ILE A 385 13.66 -6.40 14.45
CA ILE A 385 13.96 -7.08 13.18
C ILE A 385 12.71 -7.74 12.60
N ALA A 386 11.91 -8.44 13.42
CA ALA A 386 10.66 -9.03 12.96
C ALA A 386 9.67 -7.98 12.45
N SER A 387 9.53 -6.86 13.18
CA SER A 387 8.66 -5.75 12.77
C SER A 387 9.16 -5.08 11.48
N THR A 388 10.49 -4.94 11.32
CA THR A 388 11.08 -4.41 10.09
C THR A 388 10.81 -5.36 8.93
N LEU A 389 11.05 -6.67 9.09
CA LEU A 389 10.73 -7.66 8.05
C LEU A 389 9.26 -7.61 7.65
N TYR A 390 8.35 -7.56 8.64
CA TYR A 390 6.91 -7.43 8.35
C TYR A 390 6.59 -6.18 7.52
N ALA A 391 7.22 -5.05 7.83
CA ALA A 391 6.98 -3.78 7.14
C ALA A 391 7.58 -3.73 5.74
N VAL A 392 8.79 -4.32 5.55
CA VAL A 392 9.58 -4.12 4.32
C VAL A 392 9.55 -5.31 3.36
N MET A 393 8.89 -6.42 3.69
CA MET A 393 8.65 -7.46 2.69
C MET A 393 7.78 -6.90 1.55
N PRO A 394 8.15 -7.11 0.28
CA PRO A 394 7.43 -6.53 -0.86
C PRO A 394 5.94 -6.84 -0.89
N ILE A 395 5.54 -8.03 -0.46
CA ILE A 395 4.14 -8.47 -0.36
C ILE A 395 3.25 -7.44 0.35
N HIS A 396 3.79 -6.74 1.36
CA HIS A 396 3.05 -5.72 2.10
C HIS A 396 2.55 -4.58 1.20
N LEU A 397 3.47 -3.98 0.45
CA LEU A 397 3.15 -2.86 -0.44
C LEU A 397 2.44 -3.31 -1.71
N LEU A 398 2.75 -4.51 -2.22
CA LEU A 398 2.07 -5.08 -3.38
C LEU A 398 0.59 -5.35 -3.11
N LEU A 399 0.23 -5.84 -1.91
CA LEU A 399 -1.17 -6.03 -1.53
C LEU A 399 -1.95 -4.72 -1.47
N ILE A 400 -1.31 -3.65 -1.00
CA ILE A 400 -1.91 -2.31 -1.00
C ILE A 400 -2.12 -1.83 -2.44
N TRP A 401 -1.15 -2.07 -3.33
CA TRP A 401 -1.24 -1.72 -4.74
C TRP A 401 -2.32 -2.51 -5.49
N TRP A 402 -2.44 -3.81 -5.20
CA TRP A 402 -3.49 -4.62 -5.80
C TRP A 402 -4.89 -4.32 -5.25
N ALA A 403 -4.99 -3.41 -4.27
CA ALA A 403 -6.22 -3.08 -3.56
C ALA A 403 -6.90 -4.31 -2.94
N HIS A 404 -6.12 -5.28 -2.44
CA HIS A 404 -6.66 -6.40 -1.67
C HIS A 404 -7.08 -5.96 -0.25
N GLU A 405 -7.88 -4.91 -0.17
CA GLU A 405 -8.19 -4.15 1.04
C GLU A 405 -8.88 -5.00 2.10
N THR A 406 -9.90 -5.75 1.71
CA THR A 406 -10.65 -6.64 2.62
C THR A 406 -9.85 -7.88 3.01
N ASN A 407 -8.96 -8.38 2.13
CA ASN A 407 -7.99 -9.41 2.49
C ASN A 407 -7.01 -8.92 3.55
N LEU A 408 -6.40 -7.75 3.35
CA LEU A 408 -5.50 -7.12 4.31
C LEU A 408 -6.18 -6.88 5.66
N PHE A 409 -7.38 -6.31 5.63
CA PHE A 409 -8.19 -6.11 6.82
C PHE A 409 -8.44 -7.44 7.55
N GLY A 410 -8.92 -8.46 6.85
CA GLY A 410 -9.20 -9.78 7.40
C GLY A 410 -7.95 -10.46 7.99
N LEU A 411 -6.80 -10.35 7.32
CA LEU A 411 -5.53 -10.89 7.83
C LEU A 411 -5.08 -10.20 9.12
N VAL A 412 -5.24 -8.88 9.21
CA VAL A 412 -4.92 -8.13 10.44
C VAL A 412 -5.87 -8.55 11.57
N ILE A 413 -7.16 -8.73 11.29
CA ILE A 413 -8.13 -9.22 12.28
C ILE A 413 -7.84 -10.67 12.68
N LEU A 414 -7.47 -11.55 11.74
CA LEU A 414 -7.02 -12.92 12.04
C LEU A 414 -5.80 -12.90 12.95
N PHE A 415 -4.81 -12.07 12.64
CA PHE A 415 -3.62 -11.92 13.47
C PHE A 415 -3.96 -11.39 14.86
N ALA A 416 -4.83 -10.38 14.95
CA ALA A 416 -5.34 -9.87 16.22
C ALA A 416 -6.12 -10.94 17.01
N THR A 417 -6.89 -11.79 16.35
CA THR A 417 -7.63 -12.90 16.96
C THR A 417 -6.67 -13.94 17.55
N ILE A 418 -5.65 -14.35 16.81
CA ILE A 418 -4.61 -15.28 17.30
C ILE A 418 -3.86 -14.64 18.48
N PHE A 419 -3.45 -13.38 18.33
CA PHE A 419 -2.82 -12.61 19.40
C PHE A 419 -3.70 -12.59 20.66
N TYR A 420 -5.00 -12.31 20.52
CA TYR A 420 -5.94 -12.26 21.62
C TYR A 420 -6.10 -13.63 22.31
N ILE A 421 -6.18 -14.71 21.55
CA ILE A 421 -6.21 -16.07 22.08
C ILE A 421 -4.95 -16.33 22.91
N LEU A 422 -3.76 -16.05 22.40
CA LEU A 422 -2.49 -16.29 23.10
C LEU A 422 -2.39 -15.51 24.41
N GLU A 423 -2.73 -14.23 24.41
CA GLU A 423 -2.62 -13.35 25.57
C GLU A 423 -3.70 -13.58 26.62
N ARG A 424 -4.92 -13.92 26.18
CA ARG A 424 -6.05 -14.11 27.06
C ARG A 424 -6.33 -15.57 27.42
N TYR A 425 -5.53 -16.51 26.92
CA TYR A 425 -5.73 -17.94 27.13
C TYR A 425 -6.04 -18.34 28.58
N PRO A 426 -5.29 -17.89 29.61
CA PRO A 426 -5.57 -18.24 31.01
C PRO A 426 -6.89 -17.66 31.54
N ARG A 427 -7.43 -16.63 30.90
CA ARG A 427 -8.60 -15.88 31.31
C ARG A 427 -9.77 -15.98 30.31
N ILE A 428 -9.63 -16.79 29.29
CA ILE A 428 -10.59 -16.85 28.17
C ILE A 428 -11.98 -17.37 28.60
N THR A 429 -12.03 -18.10 29.70
CA THR A 429 -13.29 -18.55 30.34
C THR A 429 -14.04 -17.44 31.05
N ARG A 430 -13.43 -16.28 31.28
CA ARG A 430 -14.10 -15.12 31.87
C ARG A 430 -14.93 -14.41 30.80
N TRP A 431 -16.17 -14.05 31.16
CA TRP A 431 -17.13 -13.45 30.25
C TRP A 431 -16.60 -12.28 29.39
N PRO A 432 -15.88 -11.27 29.93
CA PRO A 432 -15.39 -10.17 29.09
C PRO A 432 -14.33 -10.61 28.07
N ALA A 433 -13.47 -11.60 28.44
CA ALA A 433 -12.48 -12.13 27.53
C ALA A 433 -13.12 -13.00 26.45
N TRP A 434 -14.14 -13.78 26.83
CA TRP A 434 -14.89 -14.59 25.89
C TRP A 434 -15.65 -13.74 24.86
N LEU A 435 -16.35 -12.70 25.31
CA LEU A 435 -17.03 -11.75 24.41
C LEU A 435 -16.07 -11.03 23.47
N GLY A 436 -14.89 -10.62 23.95
CA GLY A 436 -13.87 -10.03 23.10
C GLY A 436 -13.42 -10.99 21.98
N LEU A 437 -13.30 -12.28 22.27
CA LEU A 437 -12.99 -13.28 21.25
C LEU A 437 -14.15 -13.46 20.27
N VAL A 438 -15.40 -13.51 20.75
CA VAL A 438 -16.59 -13.57 19.89
C VAL A 438 -16.63 -12.38 18.93
N ALA A 439 -16.42 -11.16 19.44
CA ALA A 439 -16.45 -9.94 18.62
C ALA A 439 -15.35 -9.95 17.53
N LEU A 440 -14.11 -10.28 17.90
CA LEU A 440 -13.01 -10.37 16.93
C LEU A 440 -13.27 -11.45 15.88
N SER A 441 -13.77 -12.63 16.31
CA SER A 441 -14.08 -13.74 15.41
C SER A 441 -15.25 -13.40 14.48
N PHE A 442 -16.27 -12.71 14.99
CA PHE A 442 -17.40 -12.25 14.19
C PHE A 442 -16.96 -11.28 13.07
N ILE A 443 -16.14 -10.28 13.41
CA ILE A 443 -15.57 -9.35 12.42
C ILE A 443 -14.70 -10.11 11.42
N LEU A 444 -13.87 -11.06 11.90
CA LEU A 444 -13.00 -11.88 11.05
C LEU A 444 -13.82 -12.67 10.01
N LEU A 445 -14.88 -13.35 10.46
CA LEU A 445 -15.72 -14.14 9.58
C LEU A 445 -16.46 -13.30 8.53
N LEU A 446 -16.73 -12.03 8.83
CA LEU A 446 -17.37 -11.07 7.90
C LEU A 446 -16.37 -10.19 7.16
N SER A 447 -15.07 -10.52 7.12
CA SER A 447 -14.05 -9.67 6.48
C SER A 447 -13.90 -9.92 4.99
N HIS A 448 -13.61 -11.16 4.59
CA HIS A 448 -13.38 -11.55 3.19
C HIS A 448 -13.60 -13.06 2.99
N PRO A 449 -14.16 -13.52 1.84
CA PRO A 449 -14.46 -14.96 1.64
C PRO A 449 -13.22 -15.86 1.77
N GLY A 450 -12.11 -15.50 1.15
CA GLY A 450 -10.86 -16.27 1.26
C GLY A 450 -10.31 -16.31 2.68
N VAL A 451 -10.34 -15.18 3.39
CA VAL A 451 -9.89 -15.12 4.80
C VAL A 451 -10.83 -15.91 5.72
N LEU A 452 -12.14 -15.95 5.44
CA LEU A 452 -13.08 -16.83 6.14
C LEU A 452 -12.60 -18.29 6.10
N VAL A 453 -12.33 -18.82 4.90
CA VAL A 453 -11.87 -20.21 4.73
C VAL A 453 -10.55 -20.44 5.43
N TRP A 454 -9.55 -19.57 5.22
CA TRP A 454 -8.23 -19.69 5.85
C TRP A 454 -8.30 -19.62 7.37
N SER A 455 -9.13 -18.72 7.91
CA SER A 455 -9.27 -18.59 9.36
C SER A 455 -9.97 -19.79 9.99
N LEU A 456 -10.99 -20.33 9.34
CA LEU A 456 -11.65 -21.56 9.80
C LEU A 456 -10.67 -22.72 9.84
N LEU A 457 -9.90 -22.93 8.79
CA LEU A 457 -8.89 -24.00 8.73
C LEU A 457 -7.80 -23.81 9.79
N LEU A 458 -7.23 -22.60 9.88
CA LEU A 458 -6.15 -22.32 10.83
C LEU A 458 -6.62 -22.42 12.28
N LEU A 459 -7.75 -21.79 12.64
CA LEU A 459 -8.25 -21.80 14.01
C LEU A 459 -8.71 -23.21 14.43
N SER A 460 -9.30 -23.99 13.51
CA SER A 460 -9.64 -25.39 13.75
C SER A 460 -8.38 -26.25 13.97
N ALA A 461 -7.35 -26.07 13.13
CA ALA A 461 -6.08 -26.76 13.28
C ALA A 461 -5.40 -26.41 14.61
N LEU A 462 -5.43 -25.14 15.03
CA LEU A 462 -4.91 -24.70 16.33
C LEU A 462 -5.68 -25.33 17.49
N LEU A 463 -7.02 -25.36 17.45
CA LEU A 463 -7.83 -26.01 18.48
C LEU A 463 -7.55 -27.51 18.59
N PHE A 464 -7.49 -28.20 17.45
CA PHE A 464 -7.17 -29.63 17.41
C PHE A 464 -5.78 -29.89 17.97
N ALA A 465 -4.79 -29.10 17.57
CA ALA A 465 -3.42 -29.26 18.06
C ALA A 465 -3.30 -28.96 19.57
N PHE A 466 -3.98 -27.94 20.08
CA PHE A 466 -3.99 -27.64 21.51
C PHE A 466 -4.68 -28.77 22.30
N LEU A 467 -5.71 -29.40 21.74
CA LEU A 467 -6.37 -30.53 22.33
C LEU A 467 -5.47 -31.79 22.33
N ALA A 468 -4.84 -32.10 21.20
CA ALA A 468 -4.00 -33.27 21.03
C ALA A 468 -2.70 -33.18 21.85
N LEU A 469 -2.05 -32.01 21.84
CA LEU A 469 -0.76 -31.78 22.49
C LEU A 469 -0.87 -31.44 23.99
N ARG A 470 -2.06 -31.22 24.53
CA ARG A 470 -2.28 -30.79 25.93
C ARG A 470 -1.61 -31.70 26.97
N ARG A 471 -1.63 -33.02 26.73
CA ARG A 471 -1.05 -34.01 27.65
C ARG A 471 0.47 -34.05 27.61
N ILE A 472 1.04 -33.79 26.43
CA ILE A 472 2.47 -33.89 26.17
C ILE A 472 3.20 -32.60 26.56
N THR A 473 2.57 -31.47 26.36
CA THR A 473 3.24 -30.14 26.40
C THR A 473 2.70 -29.22 27.52
N GLY A 474 1.73 -29.66 28.29
CA GLY A 474 1.13 -28.81 29.32
C GLY A 474 0.44 -27.54 28.75
N LEU A 475 0.00 -27.59 27.49
CA LEU A 475 -0.50 -26.46 26.71
C LEU A 475 -1.78 -25.80 27.28
N GLY A 476 -2.35 -26.33 28.37
CA GLY A 476 -3.43 -25.66 29.11
C GLY A 476 -4.67 -26.50 29.36
N GLY A 477 -5.57 -25.93 30.14
CA GLY A 477 -6.78 -26.63 30.61
C GLY A 477 -7.81 -26.83 29.53
N TYR A 478 -8.47 -27.97 29.53
CA TYR A 478 -9.59 -28.33 28.65
C TYR A 478 -10.68 -27.23 28.60
N LYS A 479 -10.96 -26.58 29.74
CA LYS A 479 -11.93 -25.49 29.86
C LYS A 479 -11.61 -24.31 28.91
N SER A 480 -10.34 -23.94 28.78
CA SER A 480 -9.93 -22.84 27.88
C SER A 480 -10.13 -23.21 26.40
N ILE A 481 -9.80 -24.44 26.01
CA ILE A 481 -10.00 -24.93 24.65
C ILE A 481 -11.48 -24.94 24.28
N LEU A 482 -12.33 -25.48 25.19
CA LEU A 482 -13.77 -25.46 24.99
C LEU A 482 -14.36 -24.04 24.93
N ALA A 483 -13.87 -23.13 25.76
CA ALA A 483 -14.33 -21.74 25.74
C ALA A 483 -13.95 -21.05 24.40
N ILE A 484 -12.76 -21.33 23.85
CA ILE A 484 -12.37 -20.83 22.52
C ILE A 484 -13.27 -21.44 21.45
N ALA A 485 -13.45 -22.77 21.45
CA ALA A 485 -14.32 -23.44 20.49
C ALA A 485 -15.78 -22.90 20.54
N ALA A 486 -16.32 -22.71 21.75
CA ALA A 486 -17.66 -22.15 21.95
C ALA A 486 -17.74 -20.70 21.43
N ALA A 487 -16.70 -19.87 21.63
CA ALA A 487 -16.67 -18.51 21.11
C ALA A 487 -16.66 -18.47 19.57
N LEU A 488 -15.85 -19.34 18.94
CA LEU A 488 -15.78 -19.45 17.49
C LEU A 488 -17.09 -19.95 16.88
N LEU A 489 -17.69 -20.98 17.49
CA LEU A 489 -18.99 -21.50 17.06
C LEU A 489 -20.12 -20.47 17.22
N PHE A 490 -20.12 -19.74 18.33
CA PHE A 490 -21.12 -18.70 18.58
C PHE A 490 -20.95 -17.53 17.58
N ALA A 491 -19.71 -17.08 17.35
CA ALA A 491 -19.42 -16.06 16.34
C ALA A 491 -19.82 -16.53 14.92
N GLY A 492 -19.56 -17.81 14.60
CA GLY A 492 -19.99 -18.42 13.34
C GLY A 492 -21.49 -18.48 13.19
N ALA A 493 -22.22 -18.88 14.25
CA ALA A 493 -23.68 -18.88 14.25
C ALA A 493 -24.26 -17.47 14.06
N LEU A 494 -23.69 -16.46 14.74
CA LEU A 494 -24.09 -15.06 14.55
C LEU A 494 -23.81 -14.57 13.12
N ALA A 495 -22.63 -14.86 12.57
CA ALA A 495 -22.28 -14.49 11.21
C ALA A 495 -23.20 -15.17 10.19
N PHE A 496 -23.53 -16.43 10.42
CA PHE A 496 -24.49 -17.15 9.59
C PHE A 496 -25.89 -16.54 9.68
N LEU A 497 -26.42 -16.37 10.87
CA LEU A 497 -27.78 -15.84 11.07
C LEU A 497 -27.94 -14.41 10.54
N LEU A 498 -26.96 -13.55 10.76
CA LEU A 498 -27.05 -12.12 10.41
C LEU A 498 -26.65 -11.82 8.97
N TYR A 499 -25.85 -12.67 8.34
CA TYR A 499 -25.32 -12.40 7.02
C TYR A 499 -25.44 -13.58 6.05
N TYR A 500 -24.82 -14.73 6.34
CA TYR A 500 -24.70 -15.84 5.38
C TYR A 500 -26.02 -16.56 5.09
N SER A 501 -26.99 -16.49 6.00
CA SER A 501 -28.33 -17.05 5.77
C SER A 501 -29.05 -16.45 4.55
N HIS A 502 -28.72 -15.21 4.18
CA HIS A 502 -29.29 -14.56 2.99
C HIS A 502 -28.78 -15.17 1.68
N TYR A 503 -27.70 -15.94 1.74
CA TYR A 503 -27.05 -16.54 0.57
C TYR A 503 -27.28 -18.06 0.48
N THR A 504 -28.16 -18.63 1.28
CA THR A 504 -28.43 -20.08 1.28
C THR A 504 -28.90 -20.59 -0.09
N GLY A 505 -29.64 -19.77 -0.83
CA GLY A 505 -30.04 -20.08 -2.22
C GLY A 505 -28.86 -20.21 -3.20
N ILE A 506 -27.79 -19.44 -2.96
CA ILE A 506 -26.56 -19.50 -3.78
C ILE A 506 -25.79 -20.79 -3.52
N PHE A 507 -25.73 -21.25 -2.26
CA PHE A 507 -25.11 -22.54 -1.94
C PHE A 507 -25.86 -23.71 -2.58
N GLY A 508 -27.18 -23.62 -2.67
CA GLY A 508 -27.99 -24.63 -3.38
C GLY A 508 -27.74 -24.60 -4.90
N GLN A 509 -27.53 -23.42 -5.49
CA GLN A 509 -27.19 -23.29 -6.91
C GLN A 509 -25.77 -23.76 -7.20
N ALA A 510 -24.78 -23.47 -6.34
CA ALA A 510 -23.43 -23.97 -6.48
C ALA A 510 -23.38 -25.50 -6.40
N ALA A 511 -24.08 -26.13 -5.47
CA ALA A 511 -24.20 -27.57 -5.39
C ALA A 511 -24.92 -28.19 -6.63
N TYR A 512 -25.87 -27.44 -7.23
CA TYR A 512 -26.54 -27.86 -8.45
C TYR A 512 -25.66 -27.74 -9.70
N VAL A 513 -24.80 -26.70 -9.75
CA VAL A 513 -23.82 -26.50 -10.81
C VAL A 513 -22.69 -27.53 -10.70
N GLU A 514 -22.23 -27.85 -9.48
CA GLU A 514 -21.29 -28.96 -9.26
C GLU A 514 -21.88 -30.32 -9.68
N GLY A 515 -23.16 -30.54 -9.46
CA GLY A 515 -23.85 -31.77 -9.91
C GLY A 515 -23.98 -31.90 -11.44
N ARG A 516 -23.97 -30.76 -12.18
CA ARG A 516 -23.92 -30.71 -13.65
C ARG A 516 -22.52 -30.52 -14.21
N GLY A 517 -21.64 -29.88 -13.48
CA GLY A 517 -20.24 -29.57 -13.85
C GLY A 517 -19.25 -30.67 -13.46
N GLY A 518 -19.73 -31.89 -13.18
CA GLY A 518 -18.83 -33.04 -12.99
C GLY A 518 -17.92 -33.31 -14.18
N SER A 519 -18.22 -32.76 -15.35
CA SER A 519 -17.32 -32.73 -16.49
C SER A 519 -16.23 -31.64 -16.33
N GLU A 520 -16.53 -30.42 -15.87
CA GLU A 520 -15.54 -29.36 -15.76
C GLU A 520 -14.50 -29.61 -14.65
N LEU A 521 -14.90 -30.17 -13.49
CA LEU A 521 -13.93 -30.58 -12.46
C LEU A 521 -13.09 -31.77 -12.90
N SER A 522 -13.69 -32.74 -13.64
CA SER A 522 -12.95 -33.83 -14.25
C SER A 522 -12.05 -33.35 -15.38
N ASP A 523 -12.48 -32.37 -16.15
CA ASP A 523 -11.70 -31.75 -17.22
C ASP A 523 -10.58 -30.88 -16.63
N THR A 524 -10.83 -30.13 -15.57
CA THR A 524 -9.79 -29.40 -14.79
C THR A 524 -8.81 -30.37 -14.11
N LEU A 525 -9.29 -31.50 -13.59
CA LEU A 525 -8.43 -32.55 -13.03
C LEU A 525 -7.70 -33.35 -14.10
N SER A 526 -8.24 -33.50 -15.32
CA SER A 526 -7.57 -34.13 -16.45
C SER A 526 -6.52 -33.19 -17.07
N ASP A 527 -6.77 -31.89 -17.10
CA ASP A 527 -5.82 -30.85 -17.53
C ASP A 527 -4.66 -30.68 -16.54
N LEU A 528 -4.86 -31.00 -15.24
CA LEU A 528 -3.78 -31.08 -14.26
C LEU A 528 -2.71 -32.15 -14.58
N GLY A 529 -2.95 -33.01 -15.57
CA GLY A 529 -1.97 -33.99 -16.05
C GLY A 529 -0.96 -33.40 -17.02
N ASP A 530 -1.13 -32.17 -17.49
CA ASP A 530 -0.15 -31.55 -18.37
C ASP A 530 1.04 -31.00 -17.55
N LEU A 531 2.21 -31.60 -17.78
CA LEU A 531 3.48 -31.18 -17.18
C LEU A 531 3.74 -29.68 -17.40
N HIS A 532 3.25 -29.12 -18.50
CA HIS A 532 3.37 -27.71 -18.85
C HIS A 532 2.65 -26.80 -17.82
N ASP A 533 1.44 -27.14 -17.42
CA ASP A 533 0.64 -26.34 -16.46
C ASP A 533 1.20 -26.44 -15.04
N ILE A 534 1.68 -27.63 -14.65
CA ILE A 534 2.41 -27.82 -13.39
C ILE A 534 3.69 -26.98 -13.36
N LEU A 535 4.47 -26.95 -14.43
CA LEU A 535 5.69 -26.16 -14.55
C LEU A 535 5.39 -24.65 -14.56
N ASN A 536 4.33 -24.22 -15.23
CA ASN A 536 3.89 -22.84 -15.19
C ASN A 536 3.43 -22.40 -13.79
N ALA A 537 2.63 -23.20 -13.12
CA ALA A 537 2.21 -22.94 -11.74
C ALA A 537 3.43 -22.89 -10.79
N ALA A 538 4.40 -23.82 -10.97
CA ALA A 538 5.65 -23.81 -10.21
C ALA A 538 6.47 -22.55 -10.48
N ARG A 539 6.60 -22.15 -11.74
CA ARG A 539 7.31 -20.95 -12.15
C ARG A 539 6.64 -19.69 -11.59
N LEU A 540 5.32 -19.58 -11.66
CA LEU A 540 4.56 -18.46 -11.11
C LEU A 540 4.73 -18.39 -9.60
N THR A 541 4.63 -19.51 -8.88
CA THR A 541 4.82 -19.55 -7.43
C THR A 541 6.25 -19.16 -7.05
N LEU A 542 7.25 -19.65 -7.77
CA LEU A 542 8.64 -19.29 -7.51
C LEU A 542 8.89 -17.80 -7.76
N TYR A 543 8.46 -17.31 -8.91
CA TYR A 543 8.78 -15.94 -9.32
C TYR A 543 7.96 -14.90 -8.54
N HIS A 544 6.63 -15.06 -8.46
CA HIS A 544 5.76 -14.10 -7.80
C HIS A 544 5.70 -14.35 -6.29
N GLY A 545 5.36 -15.56 -5.86
CA GLY A 545 5.17 -15.85 -4.45
C GLY A 545 6.46 -15.85 -3.63
N ILE A 546 7.59 -16.31 -4.18
CA ILE A 546 8.84 -16.42 -3.42
C ILE A 546 9.76 -15.23 -3.67
N LEU A 547 10.07 -14.92 -4.93
CA LEU A 547 11.03 -13.86 -5.24
C LEU A 547 10.43 -12.47 -5.11
N ALA A 548 9.26 -12.20 -5.71
CA ALA A 548 8.66 -10.87 -5.71
C ALA A 548 8.03 -10.52 -4.36
N ASP A 549 7.28 -11.45 -3.74
CA ASP A 549 6.56 -11.17 -2.51
C ASP A 549 7.45 -11.18 -1.27
N TYR A 550 8.41 -12.10 -1.19
CA TYR A 550 9.24 -12.30 0.01
C TYR A 550 10.71 -11.94 -0.18
N GLY A 551 11.21 -11.81 -1.41
CA GLY A 551 12.64 -11.58 -1.67
C GLY A 551 13.51 -12.78 -1.31
N LEU A 552 12.98 -14.00 -1.30
CA LEU A 552 13.60 -15.29 -1.06
C LEU A 552 14.18 -15.50 0.37
N PHE A 553 15.13 -14.67 0.82
CA PHE A 553 15.89 -14.95 2.05
C PHE A 553 15.04 -15.04 3.34
N PRO A 554 13.92 -14.29 3.56
CA PRO A 554 13.10 -14.50 4.74
C PRO A 554 12.57 -15.92 4.87
N LEU A 555 12.18 -16.53 3.75
CA LEU A 555 11.68 -17.91 3.74
C LEU A 555 12.79 -18.92 4.07
N LEU A 556 14.01 -18.69 3.59
CA LEU A 556 15.15 -19.56 3.88
C LEU A 556 15.58 -19.53 5.37
N LEU A 557 15.24 -18.47 6.10
CA LEU A 557 15.53 -18.35 7.51
C LEU A 557 14.54 -19.09 8.42
N VAL A 558 13.34 -19.43 7.91
CA VAL A 558 12.28 -20.09 8.69
C VAL A 558 12.69 -21.45 9.26
N PRO A 559 13.31 -22.40 8.50
CA PRO A 559 13.74 -23.67 9.04
C PRO A 559 14.74 -23.53 10.20
N ILE A 560 15.66 -22.54 10.10
CA ILE A 560 16.63 -22.26 11.17
C ILE A 560 15.91 -21.77 12.43
N ALA A 561 14.91 -20.91 12.29
CA ALA A 561 14.11 -20.44 13.42
C ALA A 561 13.35 -21.58 14.09
N LEU A 562 12.75 -22.48 13.31
CA LEU A 562 12.06 -23.64 13.86
C LEU A 562 13.05 -24.54 14.62
N PHE A 563 14.24 -24.75 14.07
CA PHE A 563 15.29 -25.48 14.78
C PHE A 563 15.64 -24.80 16.12
N ILE A 564 15.85 -23.46 16.15
CA ILE A 564 16.11 -22.69 17.37
C ILE A 564 14.97 -22.85 18.38
N LEU A 565 13.71 -22.80 17.92
CA LEU A 565 12.53 -22.86 18.79
C LEU A 565 12.31 -24.26 19.41
N PHE A 566 12.59 -25.33 18.67
CA PHE A 566 12.27 -26.69 19.08
C PHE A 566 13.49 -27.51 19.54
N ASN A 567 14.72 -27.03 19.24
CA ASN A 567 15.93 -27.69 19.75
C ASN A 567 16.00 -27.47 21.27
N LYS A 568 15.82 -28.54 22.01
CA LYS A 568 16.01 -28.59 23.46
C LYS A 568 17.51 -28.54 23.73
N SER A 569 18.06 -27.37 24.03
CA SER A 569 19.39 -27.32 24.66
C SER A 569 19.30 -28.11 25.98
N PRO A 570 20.14 -29.12 26.20
CA PRO A 570 20.09 -29.95 27.39
C PRO A 570 20.78 -29.27 28.57
N HIS A 571 20.34 -28.07 28.95
CA HIS A 571 20.79 -27.49 30.22
C HIS A 571 19.92 -28.06 31.35
N PRO A 572 20.46 -28.95 32.17
CA PRO A 572 19.69 -29.69 33.20
C PRO A 572 19.09 -28.78 34.29
N HIS A 573 19.41 -27.49 34.31
CA HIS A 573 18.92 -26.52 35.31
C HIS A 573 17.95 -25.46 34.77
N GLN A 574 17.48 -25.59 33.50
CA GLN A 574 16.44 -24.65 33.01
C GLN A 574 15.07 -25.05 33.58
N PRO A 575 14.32 -24.09 34.14
CA PRO A 575 12.94 -24.33 34.56
C PRO A 575 12.11 -24.80 33.36
N ALA A 576 11.07 -25.59 33.64
CA ALA A 576 10.15 -26.06 32.62
C ALA A 576 9.70 -24.87 31.73
N PRO A 577 9.67 -25.05 30.41
CA PRO A 577 9.34 -23.95 29.50
C PRO A 577 7.94 -23.40 29.82
N ASP A 578 7.83 -22.07 29.88
CA ASP A 578 6.55 -21.36 30.10
C ASP A 578 5.47 -21.92 29.14
N PRO A 579 4.32 -22.39 29.66
CA PRO A 579 3.23 -22.89 28.84
C PRO A 579 2.74 -21.89 27.78
N ALA A 580 2.86 -20.57 28.05
CA ALA A 580 2.52 -19.55 27.06
C ALA A 580 3.53 -19.51 25.91
N ALA A 581 4.81 -19.65 26.18
CA ALA A 581 5.85 -19.75 25.15
C ALA A 581 5.69 -21.03 24.31
N GLN A 582 5.31 -22.14 24.94
CA GLN A 582 5.02 -23.37 24.21
C GLN A 582 3.82 -23.21 23.28
N ARG A 583 2.69 -22.63 23.75
CA ARG A 583 1.53 -22.33 22.89
C ARG A 583 1.93 -21.48 21.70
N PHE A 584 2.72 -20.45 21.91
CA PHE A 584 3.19 -19.59 20.83
C PHE A 584 4.04 -20.33 19.79
N ARG A 585 4.99 -21.17 20.21
CA ARG A 585 5.82 -21.99 19.30
C ARG A 585 4.97 -22.91 18.42
N TRP A 586 4.04 -23.63 19.03
CA TRP A 586 3.12 -24.50 18.30
C TRP A 586 2.18 -23.71 17.40
N THR A 587 1.72 -22.54 17.82
CA THR A 587 0.90 -21.66 16.98
C THR A 587 1.67 -21.27 15.70
N LEU A 588 2.93 -20.86 15.81
CA LEU A 588 3.74 -20.50 14.63
C LEU A 588 3.94 -21.69 13.69
N LEU A 589 4.25 -22.88 14.25
CA LEU A 589 4.43 -24.08 13.43
C LEU A 589 3.14 -24.47 12.69
N ILE A 590 2.01 -24.51 13.41
CA ILE A 590 0.72 -24.89 12.83
C ILE A 590 0.29 -23.86 11.78
N TRP A 591 0.51 -22.58 12.04
CA TRP A 591 0.20 -21.51 11.10
C TRP A 591 0.97 -21.70 9.79
N LEU A 592 2.26 -21.98 9.87
CA LEU A 592 3.07 -22.28 8.68
C LEU A 592 2.59 -23.54 7.96
N LEU A 593 2.33 -24.63 8.68
CA LEU A 593 1.90 -25.89 8.08
C LEU A 593 0.54 -25.74 7.36
N VAL A 594 -0.41 -25.02 7.97
CA VAL A 594 -1.70 -24.72 7.31
C VAL A 594 -1.48 -23.85 6.08
N GLY A 595 -0.62 -22.83 6.16
CA GLY A 595 -0.30 -21.97 5.01
C GLY A 595 0.36 -22.73 3.87
N ILE A 596 1.30 -23.63 4.18
CA ILE A 596 1.95 -24.50 3.19
C ILE A 596 0.95 -25.48 2.57
N ALA A 597 0.07 -26.09 3.38
CA ALA A 597 -0.97 -26.98 2.88
C ALA A 597 -1.95 -26.25 1.95
N LEU A 598 -2.35 -25.03 2.31
CA LEU A 598 -3.19 -24.19 1.45
C LEU A 598 -2.46 -23.78 0.17
N LEU A 599 -1.16 -23.51 0.24
CA LEU A 599 -0.37 -23.24 -0.94
C LEU A 599 -0.31 -24.47 -1.87
N ALA A 600 -0.15 -25.65 -1.31
CA ALA A 600 -0.19 -26.91 -2.08
C ALA A 600 -1.55 -27.13 -2.75
N ILE A 601 -2.65 -26.85 -2.04
CA ILE A 601 -4.00 -26.93 -2.62
C ILE A 601 -4.18 -25.89 -3.74
N ASN A 602 -3.67 -24.69 -3.56
CA ASN A 602 -3.75 -23.64 -4.59
C ASN A 602 -2.88 -23.93 -5.83
N PHE A 603 -1.86 -24.75 -5.71
CA PHE A 603 -1.15 -25.28 -6.88
C PHE A 603 -2.10 -26.01 -7.83
N ILE A 604 -3.10 -26.66 -7.23
CA ILE A 604 -4.13 -27.41 -7.96
C ILE A 604 -5.20 -26.46 -8.54
N THR A 605 -5.41 -25.28 -7.97
CA THR A 605 -6.52 -24.37 -8.32
C THR A 605 -6.10 -23.11 -9.09
N ALA A 606 -4.87 -23.05 -9.60
CA ALA A 606 -4.31 -21.93 -10.40
C ALA A 606 -4.36 -20.51 -9.76
N LEU A 607 -4.55 -20.39 -8.44
CA LEU A 607 -4.54 -19.12 -7.71
C LEU A 607 -3.41 -19.06 -6.66
N PRO A 608 -2.13 -19.16 -7.04
CA PRO A 608 -1.02 -19.45 -6.12
C PRO A 608 -0.68 -18.34 -5.13
N ILE A 609 -1.06 -17.10 -5.39
CA ILE A 609 -0.57 -15.95 -4.63
C ILE A 609 -1.29 -15.77 -3.28
N ARG A 610 -2.59 -16.03 -3.24
CA ARG A 610 -3.41 -15.73 -2.06
C ARG A 610 -3.01 -16.45 -0.75
N PRO A 611 -2.63 -17.75 -0.73
CA PRO A 611 -2.18 -18.40 0.50
C PRO A 611 -0.85 -17.89 1.03
N MET A 612 0.01 -17.29 0.19
CA MET A 612 1.24 -16.66 0.63
C MET A 612 0.98 -15.53 1.63
N LEU A 613 -0.18 -14.87 1.55
CA LEU A 613 -0.60 -13.83 2.49
C LEU A 613 -0.72 -14.36 3.91
N LEU A 614 -1.21 -15.60 4.05
CA LEU A 614 -1.44 -16.20 5.36
C LEU A 614 -0.14 -16.44 6.13
N ILE A 615 0.95 -16.80 5.45
CA ILE A 615 2.23 -17.11 6.11
C ILE A 615 3.09 -15.87 6.42
N TRP A 616 2.73 -14.69 5.93
CA TRP A 616 3.51 -13.48 6.10
C TRP A 616 3.83 -13.12 7.58
N PRO A 617 2.86 -13.08 8.54
CA PRO A 617 3.18 -12.79 9.94
C PRO A 617 4.12 -13.82 10.58
N PRO A 618 3.89 -15.16 10.48
CA PRO A 618 4.81 -16.14 11.06
C PRO A 618 6.19 -16.14 10.39
N VAL A 619 6.30 -15.91 9.08
CA VAL A 619 7.59 -15.75 8.39
C VAL A 619 8.37 -14.57 8.95
N SER A 620 7.72 -13.41 9.15
CA SER A 620 8.35 -12.23 9.72
C SER A 620 8.89 -12.48 11.13
N LEU A 621 8.10 -13.12 11.98
CA LEU A 621 8.48 -13.48 13.35
C LEU A 621 9.65 -14.45 13.39
N LEU A 622 9.59 -15.52 12.60
CA LEU A 622 10.60 -16.57 12.58
C LEU A 622 11.91 -16.10 11.97
N SER A 623 11.86 -15.43 10.83
CA SER A 623 13.06 -14.86 10.20
C SER A 623 13.69 -13.80 11.09
N GLY A 624 12.87 -12.99 11.78
CA GLY A 624 13.35 -12.03 12.78
C GLY A 624 14.05 -12.70 13.95
N LEU A 625 13.57 -13.86 14.42
CA LEU A 625 14.24 -14.66 15.45
C LEU A 625 15.61 -15.17 14.96
N THR A 626 15.68 -15.73 13.74
CA THR A 626 16.93 -16.23 13.16
C THR A 626 17.99 -15.14 13.07
N LEU A 627 17.62 -13.97 12.52
CA LEU A 627 18.55 -12.84 12.40
C LEU A 627 18.97 -12.31 13.76
N ALA A 628 18.07 -12.26 14.73
CA ALA A 628 18.41 -11.85 16.09
C ALA A 628 19.32 -12.85 16.80
N ALA A 629 19.11 -14.15 16.59
CA ALA A 629 20.00 -15.19 17.10
C ALA A 629 21.41 -15.07 16.49
N PHE A 630 21.49 -14.79 15.20
CA PHE A 630 22.76 -14.54 14.51
C PHE A 630 23.52 -13.32 15.07
N LEU A 631 22.79 -12.32 15.59
CA LEU A 631 23.38 -11.13 16.22
C LEU A 631 23.79 -11.35 17.69
N GLN A 632 23.47 -12.48 18.32
CA GLN A 632 23.90 -12.73 19.69
C GLN A 632 25.42 -12.71 19.81
N PRO A 633 25.96 -12.15 20.92
CA PRO A 633 27.40 -12.09 21.14
C PRO A 633 27.95 -13.53 21.25
N ALA A 634 28.65 -13.97 20.24
CA ALA A 634 29.63 -15.01 20.39
C ALA A 634 30.84 -14.41 21.10
N THR A 635 31.57 -15.20 21.86
CA THR A 635 32.77 -14.81 22.59
C THR A 635 33.95 -14.29 21.72
N HIS A 636 33.71 -14.01 20.44
CA HIS A 636 34.69 -13.59 19.44
C HIS A 636 34.51 -12.15 18.93
N PRO A 637 35.60 -11.48 18.52
CA PRO A 637 35.63 -10.05 18.15
C PRO A 637 34.90 -9.68 16.84
N HIS A 638 34.25 -10.65 16.16
CA HIS A 638 33.66 -10.45 14.82
C HIS A 638 32.20 -9.93 14.79
N GLN A 639 31.77 -9.16 15.80
CA GLN A 639 30.37 -8.67 15.85
C GLN A 639 29.98 -7.66 14.76
N THR A 640 30.94 -6.89 14.24
CA THR A 640 30.66 -5.82 13.26
C THR A 640 30.15 -6.35 11.94
N TRP A 641 30.74 -7.41 11.40
CA TRP A 641 30.32 -7.98 10.13
C TRP A 641 28.91 -8.61 10.19
N ARG A 642 28.53 -9.23 11.33
CA ARG A 642 27.18 -9.77 11.53
C ARG A 642 26.12 -8.68 11.50
N LYS A 643 26.37 -7.56 12.18
CA LYS A 643 25.50 -6.39 12.15
C LYS A 643 25.42 -5.82 10.72
N ALA A 644 26.54 -5.71 10.03
CA ALA A 644 26.59 -5.25 8.66
C ALA A 644 25.83 -6.19 7.72
N ALA A 645 25.97 -7.52 7.86
CA ALA A 645 25.22 -8.50 7.05
C ALA A 645 23.72 -8.40 7.26
N VAL A 646 23.24 -8.31 8.51
CA VAL A 646 21.80 -8.15 8.80
C VAL A 646 21.30 -6.79 8.26
N ALA A 647 22.06 -5.71 8.46
CA ALA A 647 21.71 -4.41 7.91
C ALA A 647 21.64 -4.44 6.38
N LEU A 648 22.60 -5.07 5.71
CA LEU A 648 22.62 -5.22 4.26
C LEU A 648 21.39 -5.98 3.75
N LEU A 649 21.05 -7.12 4.40
CA LEU A 649 19.88 -7.92 4.04
C LEU A 649 18.58 -7.12 4.19
N LEU A 650 18.40 -6.42 5.30
CA LEU A 650 17.20 -5.59 5.53
C LEU A 650 17.14 -4.41 4.55
N THR A 651 18.29 -3.79 4.27
CA THR A 651 18.37 -2.68 3.30
C THR A 651 18.05 -3.17 1.89
N SER A 652 18.61 -4.30 1.46
CA SER A 652 18.34 -4.88 0.14
C SER A 652 16.85 -5.20 -0.04
N LEU A 653 16.22 -5.78 0.98
CA LEU A 653 14.78 -6.06 0.95
C LEU A 653 13.95 -4.78 0.92
N THR A 654 14.35 -3.77 1.69
CA THR A 654 13.69 -2.45 1.68
C THR A 654 13.80 -1.80 0.30
N LEU A 655 14.98 -1.82 -0.31
CA LEU A 655 15.19 -1.27 -1.64
C LEU A 655 14.38 -2.00 -2.71
N LEU A 656 14.30 -3.33 -2.64
CA LEU A 656 13.45 -4.12 -3.53
C LEU A 656 11.98 -3.72 -3.39
N SER A 657 11.50 -3.63 -2.15
CA SER A 657 10.12 -3.25 -1.86
C SER A 657 9.79 -1.83 -2.36
N LEU A 658 10.68 -0.87 -2.10
CA LEU A 658 10.52 0.51 -2.57
C LEU A 658 10.60 0.61 -4.10
N TYR A 659 11.48 -0.17 -4.73
CA TYR A 659 11.57 -0.24 -6.18
C TYR A 659 10.25 -0.71 -6.81
N LEU A 660 9.72 -1.86 -6.35
CA LEU A 660 8.45 -2.39 -6.83
C LEU A 660 7.28 -1.42 -6.57
N TRP A 661 7.27 -0.79 -5.38
CA TRP A 661 6.27 0.21 -5.03
C TRP A 661 6.32 1.46 -5.91
N THR A 662 7.53 1.94 -6.21
CA THR A 662 7.74 3.10 -7.10
C THR A 662 7.31 2.78 -8.53
N LEU A 663 7.69 1.61 -9.03
CA LEU A 663 7.24 1.17 -10.35
C LEU A 663 5.71 1.13 -10.42
N ALA A 664 5.06 0.50 -9.45
CA ALA A 664 3.61 0.35 -9.43
C ALA A 664 2.86 1.69 -9.40
N ASN A 665 3.27 2.62 -8.55
CA ASN A 665 2.51 3.86 -8.35
C ASN A 665 2.88 4.99 -9.33
N PHE A 666 4.13 5.07 -9.74
CA PHE A 666 4.63 6.24 -10.48
C PHE A 666 5.01 5.94 -11.93
N LEU A 667 5.42 4.71 -12.26
CA LEU A 667 5.94 4.38 -13.58
C LEU A 667 4.98 3.52 -14.40
N ASP A 668 4.26 2.59 -13.80
CA ASP A 668 3.30 1.72 -14.46
C ASP A 668 1.92 1.82 -13.81
N GLN A 669 1.19 2.83 -14.23
CA GLN A 669 -0.12 3.16 -13.66
C GLN A 669 -1.23 2.17 -14.01
N ARG A 670 -1.03 1.29 -14.97
CA ARG A 670 -2.03 0.32 -15.43
C ARG A 670 -1.84 -1.09 -14.86
N GLY A 671 -0.82 -1.30 -14.01
CA GLY A 671 -0.53 -2.62 -13.41
C GLY A 671 0.32 -3.48 -14.34
N PRO A 672 -0.06 -4.62 -14.79
CA PRO A 672 0.70 -5.84 -14.85
C PRO A 672 1.85 -5.94 -15.86
N HIS A 673 2.37 -4.86 -16.42
CA HIS A 673 3.56 -4.95 -17.28
C HIS A 673 4.81 -5.44 -16.52
N LEU A 674 4.83 -5.25 -15.19
CA LEU A 674 5.83 -5.91 -14.32
C LEU A 674 5.56 -7.41 -14.16
N PHE A 675 4.28 -7.81 -14.27
CA PHE A 675 3.81 -9.18 -14.08
C PHE A 675 2.73 -9.54 -15.10
N PRO A 676 3.04 -9.55 -16.42
CA PRO A 676 2.04 -9.66 -17.49
C PRO A 676 1.24 -10.96 -17.53
N HIS A 677 1.50 -11.91 -16.64
CA HIS A 677 0.93 -13.25 -16.68
C HIS A 677 0.28 -13.70 -15.37
N VAL A 678 -0.08 -12.77 -14.47
CA VAL A 678 -0.64 -13.12 -13.16
C VAL A 678 -2.14 -12.86 -13.07
N PHE A 679 -2.73 -12.29 -14.09
CA PHE A 679 -4.17 -11.99 -14.13
C PHE A 679 -4.79 -12.45 -15.46
#